data_be219cdf16a5ad352a038feb7b2edef5
#
_entry.id   be219cdf16a5ad352a038feb7b2edef5
#
_cell.length_a   1.000
_cell.length_b   1.000
_cell.length_c   1.000
_cell.angle_alpha   90.00
_cell.angle_beta   90.00
_cell.angle_gamma   90.00
#
_symmetry.space_group_name_H-M   'P 1'
#
loop_
_entity.id
_entity.type
_entity.pdbx_description
1 polymer ?
#
loop_
_entity_poly.entity_id
_entity_poly.type
_entity_poly.pdbx_seq_one_letter_code
_entity_poly.pdbx_strand_id
1 'polypeptide(L)'
;MFIPKKLLRISAVTLAIMSLTNCSSNKEEKGYIARSDIKIENGHMSPEVLLSLGRLSDPQLSPDGKTILYTVRYISIEENRTNNTLYACDADGANPRELTKFGKSISNVRWSADGKSVYYLLGGQIHKALFKGNKLGRAVIISDFPAGIGEFKLSPDGKKVLFTSTIKNSRLQEAADIDPKLDKAQAYSTEDLMYRHWDHWVTEIPRSYVCSLEKGLITPEKSMDILGEEPFELPTEPLSGIEQLSWHPDSRHIAYSCRKKSGIEYAFSTNTEIFIYDASNACTTQITKGGGYDTDPVWSPDGTRLAWISMARDGYEADRQRLMCSKITFSGNGEAVFSEPEFLSASLDRDVAGIFWTPDSKNIIFSSLTDGLQALFRVKAEGEAKVERITPAEWWYDFNTPFALINDGKKLLTSYESLDFPNELVAIALKDGKASELTRISHENDHIFSRLAKVTSKNVTVRTVDGKDMFCWVMYPPEFDESKQYPAIEIVLGGPQGTLSQSWSYRWCYRLMAQQGYIVMMPNRRGTTAFGQEWKEQISGDYCGLNMQDYLAAGRYIKSLPYVSKLACAGASYGGYSAYMLEGMHGDLYDCFIAHAGIFDPRQLYFTTEEMWFANWDNGGLREYSYTPGQQGPAGDGIHFGGMQQAGSPYSKNPKAVRHYSNMPSDMVTKWHTPILCIHGMKDYRIPYEQGMAAFNAAKMQGVPAKLLIFPGENHWILQPQNALLWHREFFAWLERWLKN
;
A
#
# COMPACT_ATOMS: atom_id res chain seq x y z
N MET A 1 62.69 -11.64 -40.35
CA MET A 1 62.15 -12.92 -40.79
C MET A 1 61.64 -13.67 -39.59
N PHE A 2 60.37 -13.55 -39.31
CA PHE A 2 59.51 -14.50 -38.56
C PHE A 2 58.18 -13.82 -38.32
N ILE A 3 57.16 -14.32 -38.99
CA ILE A 3 55.78 -13.89 -38.89
C ILE A 3 55.12 -14.74 -37.77
N PRO A 4 54.42 -14.17 -36.79
CA PRO A 4 53.55 -14.95 -35.92
C PRO A 4 52.13 -15.02 -36.48
N LYS A 5 51.63 -16.23 -36.60
CA LYS A 5 50.28 -16.62 -36.99
C LYS A 5 49.23 -16.07 -36.04
N LYS A 6 48.25 -15.30 -36.57
CA LYS A 6 46.98 -15.02 -35.90
C LYS A 6 46.18 -16.29 -35.74
N LEU A 7 45.93 -16.70 -34.49
CA LEU A 7 44.90 -17.69 -34.17
C LEU A 7 43.55 -16.95 -34.08
N LEU A 8 42.71 -17.23 -35.06
CA LEU A 8 41.26 -16.98 -34.96
C LEU A 8 40.71 -17.91 -33.89
N ARG A 9 40.26 -17.38 -32.77
CA ARG A 9 39.37 -18.09 -31.86
C ARG A 9 37.94 -17.83 -32.32
N ILE A 10 37.36 -18.81 -32.99
CA ILE A 10 35.95 -18.95 -33.24
C ILE A 10 35.32 -19.30 -31.87
N SER A 11 34.62 -18.35 -31.26
CA SER A 11 33.76 -18.61 -30.13
C SER A 11 32.56 -19.42 -30.63
N ALA A 12 32.55 -20.70 -30.32
CA ALA A 12 31.37 -21.53 -30.48
C ALA A 12 30.32 -21.02 -29.48
N VAL A 13 29.33 -20.28 -29.95
CA VAL A 13 28.09 -20.03 -29.22
C VAL A 13 27.41 -21.39 -29.11
N THR A 14 27.56 -22.00 -27.96
CA THR A 14 26.83 -23.21 -27.60
C THR A 14 25.37 -22.78 -27.40
N LEU A 15 24.56 -23.04 -28.42
CA LEU A 15 23.11 -23.00 -28.31
C LEU A 15 22.72 -24.03 -27.24
N ALA A 16 22.55 -23.61 -26.00
CA ALA A 16 21.89 -24.42 -25.01
C ALA A 16 20.39 -24.47 -25.39
N ILE A 17 20.05 -25.49 -26.18
CA ILE A 17 18.67 -25.93 -26.30
C ILE A 17 18.27 -26.42 -24.92
N MET A 18 17.70 -25.49 -24.11
CA MET A 18 17.03 -25.89 -22.87
C MET A 18 15.94 -26.88 -23.29
N SER A 19 16.10 -28.09 -22.86
CA SER A 19 15.12 -29.16 -22.96
C SER A 19 13.79 -28.61 -22.43
N LEU A 20 12.82 -28.47 -23.33
CA LEU A 20 11.44 -28.18 -23.05
C LEU A 20 10.89 -29.34 -22.21
N THR A 21 11.02 -29.24 -20.89
CA THR A 21 10.33 -30.15 -20.00
C THR A 21 8.83 -29.93 -20.17
N ASN A 22 8.15 -31.04 -20.39
CA ASN A 22 6.70 -31.11 -20.50
C ASN A 22 6.06 -30.71 -19.18
N CYS A 23 5.88 -29.41 -18.91
CA CYS A 23 5.04 -28.93 -17.81
C CYS A 23 3.60 -28.94 -18.28
N SER A 24 2.85 -29.98 -17.89
CA SER A 24 1.40 -29.87 -17.83
C SER A 24 1.08 -28.97 -16.62
N SER A 25 0.21 -27.97 -16.77
CA SER A 25 -0.19 -27.04 -15.72
C SER A 25 -0.73 -27.70 -14.43
N ASN A 26 -1.01 -29.00 -14.46
CA ASN A 26 -1.56 -29.78 -13.36
C ASN A 26 -0.52 -30.66 -12.63
N LYS A 27 0.77 -30.63 -13.00
CA LYS A 27 1.81 -31.36 -12.27
C LYS A 27 2.49 -30.43 -11.28
N GLU A 28 2.59 -30.87 -10.04
CA GLU A 28 3.30 -30.11 -8.99
C GLU A 28 4.76 -29.95 -9.35
N GLU A 29 5.23 -28.70 -9.41
CA GLU A 29 6.64 -28.37 -9.59
C GLU A 29 7.35 -28.34 -8.23
N LYS A 30 8.65 -28.59 -8.25
CA LYS A 30 9.49 -28.40 -7.07
C LYS A 30 9.36 -26.96 -6.57
N GLY A 31 8.98 -26.81 -5.30
CA GLY A 31 8.76 -25.52 -4.68
C GLY A 31 7.31 -25.02 -4.75
N TYR A 32 6.36 -25.78 -5.26
CA TYR A 32 4.94 -25.47 -5.12
C TYR A 32 4.53 -25.53 -3.64
N ILE A 33 3.75 -24.54 -3.18
CA ILE A 33 3.18 -24.48 -1.84
C ILE A 33 1.68 -24.70 -1.95
N ALA A 34 1.22 -25.81 -1.41
CA ALA A 34 -0.20 -26.14 -1.39
C ALA A 34 -0.97 -25.34 -0.33
N ARG A 35 -2.29 -25.28 -0.49
CA ARG A 35 -3.21 -24.80 0.53
C ARG A 35 -2.99 -25.57 1.83
N SER A 36 -2.88 -24.84 2.94
CA SER A 36 -2.63 -25.43 4.25
C SER A 36 -3.87 -26.06 4.87
N ASP A 37 -3.70 -27.22 5.50
CA ASP A 37 -4.67 -27.84 6.40
C ASP A 37 -4.10 -27.93 7.82
N ILE A 38 -3.74 -26.77 8.36
CA ILE A 38 -3.11 -26.64 9.67
C ILE A 38 -4.02 -27.16 10.79
N LYS A 39 -3.44 -27.85 11.77
CA LYS A 39 -4.13 -28.23 12.99
C LYS A 39 -4.42 -27.00 13.85
N ILE A 40 -5.64 -26.86 14.29
CA ILE A 40 -6.07 -25.79 15.21
C ILE A 40 -6.25 -26.38 16.59
N GLU A 41 -5.55 -25.84 17.57
CA GLU A 41 -5.63 -26.30 18.95
C GLU A 41 -6.69 -25.48 19.71
N ASN A 42 -7.57 -26.18 20.41
CA ASN A 42 -8.63 -25.59 21.25
C ASN A 42 -9.53 -24.54 20.55
N GLY A 43 -9.59 -24.55 19.21
CA GLY A 43 -10.37 -23.57 18.45
C GLY A 43 -9.81 -22.16 18.44
N HIS A 44 -8.55 -21.96 18.86
CA HIS A 44 -7.94 -20.63 18.89
C HIS A 44 -6.96 -20.41 17.73
N MET A 45 -6.94 -19.18 17.20
CA MET A 45 -5.97 -18.76 16.19
C MET A 45 -4.59 -18.57 16.85
N SER A 46 -3.59 -19.25 16.33
CA SER A 46 -2.18 -19.00 16.64
C SER A 46 -1.51 -18.18 15.54
N PRO A 47 -0.31 -17.63 15.76
CA PRO A 47 0.47 -17.00 14.70
C PRO A 47 0.69 -17.90 13.48
N GLU A 48 0.89 -19.20 13.68
CA GLU A 48 1.03 -20.20 12.61
C GLU A 48 -0.26 -20.34 11.81
N VAL A 49 -1.43 -20.33 12.48
CA VAL A 49 -2.74 -20.35 11.82
C VAL A 49 -2.94 -19.10 10.98
N LEU A 50 -2.60 -17.90 11.50
CA LEU A 50 -2.67 -16.65 10.76
C LEU A 50 -1.80 -16.69 9.48
N LEU A 51 -0.56 -17.19 9.59
CA LEU A 51 0.35 -17.30 8.46
C LEU A 51 -0.06 -18.38 7.45
N SER A 52 -0.85 -19.37 7.85
CA SER A 52 -1.34 -20.45 6.97
C SER A 52 -2.53 -20.05 6.10
N LEU A 53 -3.17 -18.90 6.37
CA LEU A 53 -4.31 -18.42 5.60
C LEU A 53 -3.92 -18.11 4.15
N GLY A 54 -4.72 -18.58 3.19
CA GLY A 54 -4.64 -18.17 1.80
C GLY A 54 -5.00 -16.69 1.65
N ARG A 55 -4.19 -15.95 0.86
CA ARG A 55 -4.35 -14.51 0.64
C ARG A 55 -4.79 -14.26 -0.78
N LEU A 56 -6.10 -14.05 -0.96
CA LEU A 56 -6.72 -13.83 -2.26
C LEU A 56 -6.44 -12.42 -2.80
N SER A 57 -6.13 -12.32 -4.09
CA SER A 57 -5.85 -11.05 -4.78
C SER A 57 -6.07 -11.12 -6.30
N ASP A 58 -5.97 -9.98 -6.98
CA ASP A 58 -6.00 -9.77 -8.44
C ASP A 58 -7.18 -10.48 -9.16
N PRO A 59 -8.45 -10.25 -8.75
CA PRO A 59 -9.59 -10.84 -9.44
C PRO A 59 -9.80 -10.25 -10.83
N GLN A 60 -10.05 -11.11 -11.82
CA GLN A 60 -10.27 -10.73 -13.22
C GLN A 60 -11.47 -11.46 -13.80
N LEU A 61 -12.50 -10.74 -14.21
CA LEU A 61 -13.63 -11.34 -14.92
C LEU A 61 -13.28 -11.56 -16.39
N SER A 62 -13.64 -12.72 -16.94
CA SER A 62 -13.47 -12.99 -18.37
C SER A 62 -14.34 -12.06 -19.23
N PRO A 63 -13.94 -11.76 -20.48
CA PRO A 63 -14.70 -10.88 -21.37
C PRO A 63 -16.15 -11.34 -21.67
N ASP A 64 -16.42 -12.65 -21.57
CA ASP A 64 -17.78 -13.21 -21.71
C ASP A 64 -18.58 -13.18 -20.39
N GLY A 65 -18.01 -12.64 -19.30
CA GLY A 65 -18.66 -12.48 -18.01
C GLY A 65 -18.91 -13.77 -17.21
N LYS A 66 -18.27 -14.91 -17.59
CA LYS A 66 -18.61 -16.22 -17.01
C LYS A 66 -17.59 -16.75 -16.01
N THR A 67 -16.33 -16.37 -16.11
CA THR A 67 -15.23 -16.93 -15.31
C THR A 67 -14.48 -15.82 -14.61
N ILE A 68 -14.22 -15.98 -13.32
CA ILE A 68 -13.34 -15.13 -12.54
C ILE A 68 -12.02 -15.87 -12.36
N LEU A 69 -10.90 -15.23 -12.75
CA LEU A 69 -9.55 -15.62 -12.36
C LEU A 69 -9.14 -14.82 -11.13
N TYR A 70 -8.40 -15.42 -10.24
CA TYR A 70 -7.82 -14.76 -9.07
C TYR A 70 -6.57 -15.49 -8.61
N THR A 71 -5.69 -14.82 -7.89
CA THR A 71 -4.50 -15.44 -7.31
C THR A 71 -4.69 -15.65 -5.82
N VAL A 72 -4.09 -16.71 -5.29
CA VAL A 72 -4.00 -16.97 -3.86
C VAL A 72 -2.54 -17.16 -3.48
N ARG A 73 -2.08 -16.40 -2.50
CA ARG A 73 -0.74 -16.54 -1.93
C ARG A 73 -0.78 -17.49 -0.75
N TYR A 74 0.07 -18.50 -0.80
CA TYR A 74 0.35 -19.40 0.30
C TYR A 74 1.75 -19.21 0.86
N ILE A 75 1.95 -19.57 2.11
CA ILE A 75 3.20 -19.39 2.85
C ILE A 75 3.72 -20.75 3.30
N SER A 76 5.02 -20.99 3.09
CA SER A 76 5.77 -22.04 3.75
C SER A 76 6.68 -21.42 4.82
N ILE A 77 6.35 -21.63 6.08
CA ILE A 77 7.19 -21.20 7.20
C ILE A 77 8.51 -21.97 7.20
N GLU A 78 8.47 -23.27 6.89
CA GLU A 78 9.66 -24.13 6.85
C GLU A 78 10.67 -23.65 5.78
N GLU A 79 10.20 -23.37 4.56
CA GLU A 79 11.04 -22.89 3.47
C GLU A 79 11.27 -21.35 3.49
N ASN A 80 10.67 -20.65 4.47
CA ASN A 80 10.73 -19.20 4.64
C ASN A 80 10.40 -18.42 3.35
N ARG A 81 9.38 -18.83 2.61
CA ARG A 81 8.97 -18.20 1.36
C ARG A 81 7.47 -18.26 1.11
N THR A 82 7.04 -17.52 0.10
CA THR A 82 5.65 -17.47 -0.36
C THR A 82 5.53 -17.93 -1.81
N ASN A 83 4.34 -18.36 -2.22
CA ASN A 83 4.03 -18.67 -3.61
C ASN A 83 2.59 -18.23 -3.95
N ASN A 84 2.43 -17.56 -5.09
CA ASN A 84 1.12 -17.21 -5.63
C ASN A 84 0.70 -18.26 -6.66
N THR A 85 -0.50 -18.80 -6.48
CA THR A 85 -1.14 -19.80 -7.33
C THR A 85 -2.35 -19.19 -8.03
N LEU A 86 -2.58 -19.54 -9.28
CA LEU A 86 -3.75 -19.10 -10.06
C LEU A 86 -4.94 -20.02 -9.84
N TYR A 87 -6.07 -19.42 -9.53
CA TYR A 87 -7.38 -20.06 -9.39
C TYR A 87 -8.39 -19.52 -10.40
N ALA A 88 -9.44 -20.27 -10.60
CA ALA A 88 -10.64 -19.82 -11.31
C ALA A 88 -11.89 -20.30 -10.60
N CYS A 89 -12.99 -19.55 -10.74
CA CYS A 89 -14.35 -19.99 -10.48
C CYS A 89 -15.31 -19.44 -11.51
N ASP A 90 -16.54 -19.93 -11.53
CA ASP A 90 -17.59 -19.31 -12.31
C ASP A 90 -17.99 -17.96 -11.68
N ALA A 91 -18.61 -17.05 -12.43
CA ALA A 91 -18.93 -15.70 -11.95
C ALA A 91 -19.92 -15.64 -10.78
N ASP A 92 -20.59 -16.76 -10.48
CA ASP A 92 -21.45 -16.95 -9.30
C ASP A 92 -20.74 -17.64 -8.13
N GLY A 93 -19.46 -17.98 -8.28
CA GLY A 93 -18.64 -18.70 -7.30
C GLY A 93 -18.67 -20.23 -7.44
N ALA A 94 -19.46 -20.79 -8.36
CA ALA A 94 -19.46 -22.21 -8.58
C ALA A 94 -18.12 -22.73 -9.17
N ASN A 95 -17.85 -24.01 -8.98
CA ASN A 95 -16.70 -24.71 -9.58
C ASN A 95 -15.33 -24.07 -9.31
N PRO A 96 -14.97 -23.72 -8.05
CA PRO A 96 -13.64 -23.20 -7.74
C PRO A 96 -12.58 -24.26 -8.05
N ARG A 97 -11.48 -23.85 -8.72
CA ARG A 97 -10.44 -24.77 -9.17
C ARG A 97 -9.08 -24.09 -9.24
N GLU A 98 -8.08 -24.82 -8.88
CA GLU A 98 -6.69 -24.47 -9.03
C GLU A 98 -6.25 -24.68 -10.49
N LEU A 99 -5.60 -23.69 -11.10
CA LEU A 99 -5.16 -23.74 -12.49
C LEU A 99 -3.66 -23.99 -12.64
N THR A 100 -2.85 -23.62 -11.64
CA THR A 100 -1.39 -23.77 -11.70
C THR A 100 -0.83 -24.36 -10.42
N LYS A 101 0.26 -25.13 -10.55
CA LYS A 101 1.04 -25.70 -9.43
C LYS A 101 2.52 -25.40 -9.63
N PHE A 102 2.84 -24.14 -9.91
CA PHE A 102 4.20 -23.71 -10.18
C PHE A 102 5.02 -23.55 -8.89
N GLY A 103 6.31 -23.84 -8.97
CA GLY A 103 7.25 -23.62 -7.87
C GLY A 103 7.65 -22.15 -7.69
N LYS A 104 7.23 -21.27 -8.59
CA LYS A 104 7.44 -19.82 -8.56
C LYS A 104 6.09 -19.08 -8.55
N SER A 105 6.06 -17.90 -7.94
CA SER A 105 4.86 -17.06 -7.91
C SER A 105 4.45 -16.59 -9.30
N ILE A 106 3.17 -16.73 -9.60
CA ILE A 106 2.49 -16.10 -10.73
C ILE A 106 1.92 -14.74 -10.27
N SER A 107 1.94 -13.74 -11.13
CA SER A 107 1.36 -12.42 -10.83
C SER A 107 0.81 -11.75 -12.07
N ASN A 108 0.09 -10.64 -11.89
CA ASN A 108 -0.42 -9.78 -12.95
C ASN A 108 -1.17 -10.55 -14.04
N VAL A 109 -2.20 -11.32 -13.64
CA VAL A 109 -2.97 -12.19 -14.54
C VAL A 109 -3.96 -11.37 -15.34
N ARG A 110 -3.97 -11.54 -16.68
CA ARG A 110 -4.85 -10.75 -17.57
C ARG A 110 -5.46 -11.65 -18.66
N TRP A 111 -6.76 -11.45 -18.91
CA TRP A 111 -7.42 -12.07 -20.05
C TRP A 111 -7.00 -11.42 -21.37
N SER A 112 -6.91 -12.23 -22.45
CA SER A 112 -6.94 -11.65 -23.80
C SER A 112 -8.31 -11.05 -24.11
N ALA A 113 -8.36 -10.05 -24.99
CA ALA A 113 -9.61 -9.38 -25.36
C ALA A 113 -10.71 -10.33 -25.88
N ASP A 114 -10.33 -11.45 -26.54
CA ASP A 114 -11.23 -12.49 -27.04
C ASP A 114 -11.57 -13.59 -26.01
N GLY A 115 -11.03 -13.49 -24.78
CA GLY A 115 -11.24 -14.46 -23.69
C GLY A 115 -10.64 -15.85 -23.91
N LYS A 116 -9.85 -16.06 -24.96
CA LYS A 116 -9.32 -17.39 -25.30
C LYS A 116 -7.95 -17.68 -24.71
N SER A 117 -7.27 -16.67 -24.22
CA SER A 117 -5.93 -16.79 -23.63
C SER A 117 -5.84 -16.02 -22.31
N VAL A 118 -4.90 -16.47 -21.49
CA VAL A 118 -4.51 -15.80 -20.25
C VAL A 118 -3.04 -15.43 -20.36
N TYR A 119 -2.73 -14.18 -20.02
CA TYR A 119 -1.38 -13.66 -19.91
C TYR A 119 -1.04 -13.49 -18.43
N TYR A 120 0.21 -13.72 -18.06
CA TYR A 120 0.67 -13.57 -16.68
C TYR A 120 2.18 -13.42 -16.60
N LEU A 121 2.67 -12.88 -15.49
CA LEU A 121 4.09 -12.84 -15.17
C LEU A 121 4.52 -14.09 -14.42
N LEU A 122 5.66 -14.63 -14.82
CA LEU A 122 6.38 -15.68 -14.13
C LEU A 122 7.87 -15.49 -14.34
N GLY A 123 8.63 -15.33 -13.25
CA GLY A 123 10.07 -15.11 -13.31
C GLY A 123 10.49 -13.85 -14.07
N GLY A 124 9.73 -12.76 -13.95
CA GLY A 124 10.02 -11.47 -14.61
C GLY A 124 9.73 -11.45 -16.11
N GLN A 125 9.04 -12.47 -16.66
CA GLN A 125 8.69 -12.52 -18.09
C GLN A 125 7.20 -12.75 -18.29
N ILE A 126 6.65 -12.22 -19.39
CA ILE A 126 5.25 -12.43 -19.77
C ILE A 126 5.07 -13.78 -20.43
N HIS A 127 4.16 -14.55 -19.89
CA HIS A 127 3.72 -15.84 -20.42
C HIS A 127 2.31 -15.71 -20.99
N LYS A 128 2.03 -16.46 -22.07
CA LYS A 128 0.70 -16.59 -22.68
C LYS A 128 0.30 -18.05 -22.70
N ALA A 129 -0.89 -18.38 -22.20
CA ALA A 129 -1.47 -19.73 -22.26
C ALA A 129 -2.89 -19.69 -22.81
N LEU A 130 -3.29 -20.70 -23.58
CA LEU A 130 -4.67 -20.87 -24.01
C LEU A 130 -5.54 -21.27 -22.81
N PHE A 131 -6.75 -20.69 -22.74
CA PHE A 131 -7.77 -21.09 -21.78
C PHE A 131 -8.91 -21.79 -22.51
N LYS A 132 -9.08 -23.09 -22.27
CA LYS A 132 -10.11 -23.90 -22.95
C LYS A 132 -10.66 -24.97 -22.00
N GLY A 133 -11.99 -25.12 -21.98
CA GLY A 133 -12.66 -26.14 -21.15
C GLY A 133 -12.31 -25.99 -19.68
N ASN A 134 -12.26 -24.77 -19.19
CA ASN A 134 -11.94 -24.43 -17.80
C ASN A 134 -10.53 -24.85 -17.35
N LYS A 135 -9.59 -25.01 -18.29
CA LYS A 135 -8.19 -25.38 -18.03
C LYS A 135 -7.24 -24.42 -18.72
N LEU A 136 -6.10 -24.21 -18.07
CA LEU A 136 -4.99 -23.48 -18.65
C LEU A 136 -4.11 -24.46 -19.45
N GLY A 137 -3.88 -24.14 -20.72
CA GLY A 137 -3.01 -24.92 -21.61
C GLY A 137 -1.53 -24.67 -21.33
N ARG A 138 -0.67 -25.26 -22.16
CA ARG A 138 0.77 -24.98 -22.10
C ARG A 138 1.05 -23.51 -22.40
N ALA A 139 1.83 -22.88 -21.53
CA ALA A 139 2.27 -21.51 -21.73
C ALA A 139 3.44 -21.40 -22.70
N VAL A 140 3.51 -20.29 -23.41
CA VAL A 140 4.66 -19.82 -24.16
C VAL A 140 5.15 -18.50 -23.58
N ILE A 141 6.46 -18.34 -23.50
CA ILE A 141 7.10 -17.08 -23.11
C ILE A 141 7.02 -16.14 -24.31
N ILE A 142 6.55 -14.92 -24.10
CA ILE A 142 6.38 -13.91 -25.14
C ILE A 142 7.23 -12.67 -24.93
N SER A 143 8.07 -12.65 -23.90
CA SER A 143 9.02 -11.55 -23.63
C SER A 143 10.42 -12.11 -23.35
N ASP A 144 11.43 -11.30 -23.69
CA ASP A 144 12.82 -11.48 -23.29
C ASP A 144 13.39 -10.10 -22.95
N PHE A 145 13.07 -9.65 -21.73
CA PHE A 145 13.46 -8.37 -21.22
C PHE A 145 14.48 -8.56 -20.07
N PRO A 146 15.76 -8.22 -20.28
CA PRO A 146 16.86 -8.58 -19.35
C PRO A 146 16.68 -8.05 -17.93
N ALA A 147 16.19 -6.81 -17.77
CA ALA A 147 15.88 -6.23 -16.46
C ALA A 147 14.62 -6.83 -15.81
N GLY A 148 13.88 -7.69 -16.54
CA GLY A 148 12.59 -8.21 -16.12
C GLY A 148 11.43 -7.22 -16.37
N ILE A 149 10.22 -7.75 -16.29
CA ILE A 149 8.97 -6.99 -16.37
C ILE A 149 8.32 -7.04 -15.01
N GLY A 150 8.02 -5.87 -14.43
CA GLY A 150 7.37 -5.74 -13.12
C GLY A 150 5.87 -5.98 -13.19
N GLU A 151 5.18 -5.24 -14.09
CA GLU A 151 3.74 -5.32 -14.31
C GLU A 151 3.40 -5.05 -15.78
N PHE A 152 2.20 -5.42 -16.21
CA PHE A 152 1.74 -5.11 -17.57
C PHE A 152 0.22 -4.93 -17.70
N LYS A 153 -0.18 -4.20 -18.74
CA LYS A 153 -1.59 -4.06 -19.20
C LYS A 153 -1.65 -4.33 -20.71
N LEU A 154 -2.61 -5.15 -21.13
CA LEU A 154 -2.89 -5.31 -22.56
C LEU A 154 -3.68 -4.12 -23.08
N SER A 155 -3.44 -3.72 -24.34
CA SER A 155 -4.31 -2.76 -25.01
C SER A 155 -5.72 -3.33 -25.22
N PRO A 156 -6.78 -2.50 -25.26
CA PRO A 156 -8.15 -2.98 -25.46
C PRO A 156 -8.35 -3.85 -26.71
N ASP A 157 -7.62 -3.59 -27.78
CA ASP A 157 -7.65 -4.39 -29.03
C ASP A 157 -6.80 -5.68 -28.95
N GLY A 158 -6.06 -5.87 -27.84
CA GLY A 158 -5.18 -7.03 -27.61
C GLY A 158 -3.93 -7.09 -28.50
N LYS A 159 -3.55 -6.00 -29.20
CA LYS A 159 -2.42 -5.97 -30.14
C LYS A 159 -1.14 -5.38 -29.57
N LYS A 160 -1.23 -4.69 -28.43
CA LYS A 160 -0.11 -4.05 -27.75
C LYS A 160 -0.09 -4.43 -26.26
N VAL A 161 1.07 -4.27 -25.68
CA VAL A 161 1.28 -4.36 -24.23
C VAL A 161 1.98 -3.10 -23.74
N LEU A 162 1.46 -2.56 -22.64
CA LEU A 162 2.09 -1.55 -21.80
C LEU A 162 2.67 -2.28 -20.60
N PHE A 163 3.93 -2.04 -20.24
CA PHE A 163 4.58 -2.73 -19.14
C PHE A 163 5.64 -1.88 -18.46
N THR A 164 5.95 -2.21 -17.22
CA THR A 164 7.01 -1.57 -16.42
C THR A 164 8.26 -2.43 -16.39
N SER A 165 9.42 -1.77 -16.38
CA SER A 165 10.73 -2.38 -16.16
C SER A 165 11.62 -1.36 -15.47
N THR A 166 12.91 -1.65 -15.28
CA THR A 166 13.86 -0.73 -14.66
C THR A 166 15.00 -0.37 -15.59
N ILE A 167 15.58 0.80 -15.37
CA ILE A 167 16.86 1.21 -15.93
C ILE A 167 17.80 1.66 -14.82
N LYS A 168 19.10 1.65 -15.07
CA LYS A 168 20.09 2.14 -14.11
C LYS A 168 19.86 3.63 -13.80
N ASN A 169 19.90 3.97 -12.52
CA ASN A 169 19.84 5.36 -12.08
C ASN A 169 21.20 6.04 -12.26
N SER A 170 21.28 6.99 -13.20
CA SER A 170 22.53 7.73 -13.46
C SER A 170 22.95 8.70 -12.35
N ARG A 171 22.04 9.01 -11.42
CA ARG A 171 22.29 9.92 -10.28
C ARG A 171 22.93 9.23 -9.08
N LEU A 172 22.94 7.90 -9.05
CA LEU A 172 23.57 7.10 -8.02
C LEU A 172 24.66 6.22 -8.66
N GLN A 173 25.91 6.39 -8.25
CA GLN A 173 27.05 5.61 -8.72
C GLN A 173 27.33 4.46 -7.75
N GLU A 174 27.53 3.28 -8.29
CA GLU A 174 28.11 2.15 -7.57
C GLU A 174 29.64 2.16 -7.69
N ALA A 175 30.35 1.40 -6.86
CA ALA A 175 31.81 1.34 -6.85
C ALA A 175 32.40 1.07 -8.24
N ALA A 176 31.80 0.22 -9.04
CA ALA A 176 32.23 -0.11 -10.40
C ALA A 176 32.06 1.05 -11.39
N ASP A 177 31.14 1.99 -11.14
CA ASP A 177 30.98 3.21 -11.95
C ASP A 177 32.07 4.24 -11.64
N ILE A 178 32.54 4.27 -10.37
CA ILE A 178 33.57 5.18 -9.90
C ILE A 178 34.96 4.70 -10.36
N ASP A 179 35.25 3.42 -10.15
CA ASP A 179 36.49 2.78 -10.64
C ASP A 179 36.23 1.34 -11.08
N PRO A 180 36.11 1.06 -12.41
CA PRO A 180 35.86 -0.28 -12.91
C PRO A 180 36.94 -1.32 -12.60
N LYS A 181 38.12 -0.89 -12.10
CA LYS A 181 39.20 -1.79 -11.69
C LYS A 181 39.00 -2.35 -10.27
N LEU A 182 38.12 -1.73 -9.51
CA LEU A 182 37.79 -2.13 -8.12
C LEU A 182 36.49 -2.95 -8.07
N ASP A 183 36.40 -4.00 -8.86
CA ASP A 183 35.23 -4.86 -9.04
C ASP A 183 34.69 -5.54 -7.76
N LYS A 184 35.49 -5.52 -6.68
CA LYS A 184 35.13 -6.05 -5.36
C LYS A 184 34.81 -4.97 -4.34
N ALA A 185 34.97 -3.71 -4.66
CA ALA A 185 34.58 -2.62 -3.79
C ALA A 185 33.05 -2.53 -3.71
N GLN A 186 32.54 -2.15 -2.54
CA GLN A 186 31.12 -1.91 -2.31
C GLN A 186 30.96 -0.50 -1.80
N ALA A 187 30.42 0.38 -2.63
CA ALA A 187 30.19 1.77 -2.28
C ALA A 187 29.03 2.33 -3.11
N TYR A 188 28.30 3.27 -2.52
CA TYR A 188 27.38 4.15 -3.22
C TYR A 188 27.87 5.59 -3.12
N SER A 189 27.75 6.35 -4.20
CA SER A 189 28.09 7.77 -4.24
C SER A 189 27.00 8.53 -4.99
N THR A 190 26.57 9.66 -4.43
CA THR A 190 25.59 10.55 -5.04
C THR A 190 25.87 12.00 -4.64
N GLU A 191 25.53 12.93 -5.52
CA GLU A 191 25.50 14.37 -5.25
C GLU A 191 24.07 14.90 -5.18
N ASP A 192 23.07 14.00 -5.18
CA ASP A 192 21.65 14.34 -5.23
C ASP A 192 20.88 13.74 -4.03
N LEU A 193 19.67 14.24 -3.81
CA LEU A 193 18.73 13.72 -2.82
C LEU A 193 17.91 12.56 -3.38
N MET A 194 17.10 11.91 -2.51
CA MET A 194 16.24 10.76 -2.87
C MET A 194 17.03 9.57 -3.40
N TYR A 195 18.16 9.31 -2.76
CA TYR A 195 19.03 8.18 -3.06
C TYR A 195 18.55 6.86 -2.42
N ARG A 196 17.52 6.91 -1.59
CA ARG A 196 16.85 5.74 -0.96
C ARG A 196 15.35 5.86 -1.09
N HIS A 197 14.70 4.72 -1.26
CA HIS A 197 13.26 4.56 -1.15
C HIS A 197 12.97 3.37 -0.25
N TRP A 198 12.03 3.49 0.63
CA TRP A 198 11.47 2.44 1.47
C TRP A 198 12.51 1.51 2.14
N ASP A 199 13.14 0.58 1.40
CA ASP A 199 14.08 -0.44 1.89
C ASP A 199 15.31 -0.65 1.02
N HIS A 200 15.53 0.18 -0.01
CA HIS A 200 16.63 0.03 -0.96
C HIS A 200 17.27 1.35 -1.35
N TRP A 201 18.52 1.27 -1.79
CA TRP A 201 19.19 2.34 -2.49
C TRP A 201 18.70 2.39 -3.94
N VAL A 202 18.40 3.57 -4.45
CA VAL A 202 17.80 3.79 -5.77
C VAL A 202 18.87 3.63 -6.86
N THR A 203 19.39 2.42 -7.01
CA THR A 203 20.36 2.04 -8.06
C THR A 203 19.71 1.91 -9.43
N GLU A 204 18.42 1.66 -9.45
CA GLU A 204 17.57 1.57 -10.65
C GLU A 204 16.31 2.42 -10.46
N ILE A 205 15.75 2.92 -11.55
CA ILE A 205 14.50 3.66 -11.59
C ILE A 205 13.48 2.96 -12.50
N PRO A 206 12.18 2.96 -12.16
CA PRO A 206 11.16 2.36 -13.00
C PRO A 206 10.92 3.17 -14.29
N ARG A 207 10.64 2.44 -15.37
CA ARG A 207 10.30 2.97 -16.68
C ARG A 207 9.11 2.19 -17.24
N SER A 208 8.31 2.85 -18.06
CA SER A 208 7.15 2.25 -18.72
C SER A 208 7.31 2.21 -20.23
N TYR A 209 6.99 1.06 -20.80
CA TYR A 209 7.23 0.75 -22.20
C TYR A 209 5.96 0.30 -22.91
N VAL A 210 5.88 0.57 -24.22
CA VAL A 210 4.85 0.03 -25.12
C VAL A 210 5.50 -0.84 -26.17
N CYS A 211 4.97 -2.06 -26.39
CA CYS A 211 5.42 -2.97 -27.43
C CYS A 211 4.23 -3.58 -28.18
N SER A 212 4.41 -3.85 -29.48
CA SER A 212 3.43 -4.58 -30.30
C SER A 212 3.55 -6.09 -30.08
N LEU A 213 2.42 -6.74 -29.77
CA LEU A 213 2.32 -8.20 -29.66
C LEU A 213 2.34 -8.92 -31.03
N GLU A 214 2.10 -8.20 -32.13
CA GLU A 214 2.09 -8.74 -33.49
C GLU A 214 3.52 -8.90 -34.07
N LYS A 215 4.51 -8.23 -33.47
CA LYS A 215 5.93 -8.25 -33.89
C LYS A 215 6.74 -9.39 -33.28
N GLY A 216 6.08 -10.37 -32.66
CA GLY A 216 6.70 -11.53 -32.01
C GLY A 216 7.17 -11.21 -30.59
N LEU A 217 8.37 -11.70 -30.21
CA LEU A 217 8.89 -11.58 -28.85
C LEU A 217 9.08 -10.10 -28.44
N ILE A 218 8.61 -9.74 -27.24
CA ILE A 218 8.80 -8.44 -26.62
C ILE A 218 10.27 -8.35 -26.17
N THR A 219 11.01 -7.38 -26.70
CA THR A 219 12.43 -7.14 -26.36
C THR A 219 12.66 -5.64 -26.20
N PRO A 220 13.77 -5.20 -25.57
CA PRO A 220 14.07 -3.77 -25.43
C PRO A 220 14.06 -3.03 -26.78
N GLU A 221 14.66 -3.60 -27.84
CA GLU A 221 14.79 -2.95 -29.16
C GLU A 221 13.44 -2.75 -29.89
N LYS A 222 12.41 -3.51 -29.49
CA LYS A 222 11.06 -3.44 -30.07
C LYS A 222 10.11 -2.62 -29.19
N SER A 223 10.56 -2.24 -28.01
CA SER A 223 9.76 -1.54 -27.00
C SER A 223 10.07 -0.06 -27.04
N MET A 224 9.05 0.76 -26.90
CA MET A 224 9.13 2.20 -26.92
C MET A 224 8.93 2.71 -25.48
N ASP A 225 9.93 3.40 -24.96
CA ASP A 225 9.87 4.06 -23.66
C ASP A 225 8.95 5.27 -23.74
N ILE A 226 7.95 5.37 -22.85
CA ILE A 226 6.97 6.46 -22.86
C ILE A 226 7.61 7.81 -22.53
N LEU A 227 8.63 7.84 -21.66
CA LEU A 227 9.34 9.07 -21.30
C LEU A 227 10.50 9.39 -22.24
N GLY A 228 10.92 8.45 -23.12
CA GLY A 228 12.05 8.65 -24.02
C GLY A 228 13.33 9.00 -23.27
N GLU A 229 13.93 10.15 -23.55
CA GLU A 229 15.18 10.61 -22.90
C GLU A 229 14.96 11.36 -21.57
N GLU A 230 13.71 11.56 -21.13
CA GLU A 230 13.44 12.24 -19.86
C GLU A 230 13.94 11.42 -18.67
N PRO A 231 14.64 12.01 -17.68
CA PRO A 231 15.31 11.28 -16.61
C PRO A 231 14.39 11.03 -15.41
N PHE A 232 13.09 10.87 -15.63
CA PHE A 232 12.10 10.70 -14.57
C PHE A 232 11.67 9.24 -14.39
N GLU A 233 11.01 8.96 -13.28
CA GLU A 233 10.43 7.67 -12.94
C GLU A 233 9.03 7.55 -13.51
N LEU A 234 8.69 6.35 -14.00
CA LEU A 234 7.33 6.02 -14.42
C LEU A 234 7.10 4.49 -14.29
N PRO A 235 6.31 4.02 -13.33
CA PRO A 235 5.56 4.74 -12.28
C PRO A 235 6.44 5.51 -11.28
N THR A 236 5.83 6.41 -10.50
CA THR A 236 6.52 7.19 -9.47
C THR A 236 6.72 6.35 -8.20
N GLU A 237 7.96 6.20 -7.75
CA GLU A 237 8.31 5.47 -6.51
C GLU A 237 8.06 6.34 -5.25
N PRO A 238 7.95 5.70 -4.02
CA PRO A 238 8.15 4.27 -3.73
C PRO A 238 6.88 3.42 -3.66
N LEU A 239 5.69 3.96 -3.74
CA LEU A 239 4.44 3.23 -3.41
C LEU A 239 3.45 3.17 -4.58
N SER A 240 3.90 3.40 -5.80
CA SER A 240 3.06 3.38 -7.00
C SER A 240 3.46 2.27 -7.97
N GLY A 241 2.53 1.90 -8.84
CA GLY A 241 2.70 0.87 -9.85
C GLY A 241 1.98 1.20 -11.16
N ILE A 242 1.64 0.18 -11.90
CA ILE A 242 1.02 0.32 -13.23
C ILE A 242 -0.39 0.93 -13.18
N GLU A 243 -1.03 1.10 -12.00
CA GLU A 243 -2.27 1.85 -11.82
C GLU A 243 -2.13 3.29 -12.30
N GLN A 244 -0.93 3.87 -12.20
CA GLN A 244 -0.63 5.21 -12.71
C GLN A 244 -0.68 5.36 -14.24
N LEU A 245 -0.89 4.25 -14.98
CA LEU A 245 -0.99 4.28 -16.43
C LEU A 245 -2.30 3.62 -16.91
N SER A 246 -2.99 4.22 -17.86
CA SER A 246 -4.29 3.76 -18.36
C SER A 246 -4.39 3.83 -19.87
N TRP A 247 -4.72 2.70 -20.52
CA TRP A 247 -5.03 2.68 -21.94
C TRP A 247 -6.36 3.38 -22.25
N HIS A 248 -6.33 4.26 -23.24
CA HIS A 248 -7.56 4.72 -23.88
C HIS A 248 -8.22 3.59 -24.70
N PRO A 249 -9.56 3.54 -24.83
CA PRO A 249 -10.26 2.51 -25.60
C PRO A 249 -9.83 2.37 -27.07
N ASP A 250 -9.23 3.41 -27.66
CA ASP A 250 -8.70 3.35 -29.03
C ASP A 250 -7.40 2.54 -29.18
N SER A 251 -6.82 2.05 -28.09
CA SER A 251 -5.54 1.30 -28.09
C SER A 251 -4.34 2.09 -28.65
N ARG A 252 -4.44 3.42 -28.69
CA ARG A 252 -3.41 4.33 -29.20
C ARG A 252 -2.90 5.26 -28.12
N HIS A 253 -3.80 5.88 -27.36
CA HIS A 253 -3.43 6.84 -26.34
C HIS A 253 -3.32 6.17 -24.95
N ILE A 254 -2.40 6.70 -24.13
CA ILE A 254 -2.15 6.24 -22.75
C ILE A 254 -2.14 7.47 -21.86
N ALA A 255 -3.03 7.51 -20.87
CA ALA A 255 -2.93 8.47 -19.79
C ALA A 255 -1.96 7.94 -18.72
N TYR A 256 -1.12 8.82 -18.17
CA TYR A 256 -0.22 8.47 -17.08
C TYR A 256 0.00 9.64 -16.12
N SER A 257 0.35 9.35 -14.88
CA SER A 257 0.81 10.35 -13.91
C SER A 257 2.32 10.26 -13.73
N CYS A 258 2.98 11.42 -13.61
CA CYS A 258 4.44 11.45 -13.45
C CYS A 258 4.87 12.70 -12.66
N ARG A 259 5.87 12.52 -11.77
CA ARG A 259 6.55 13.58 -11.05
C ARG A 259 7.80 14.02 -11.84
N LYS A 260 7.65 15.03 -12.71
CA LYS A 260 8.76 15.54 -13.53
C LYS A 260 9.57 16.58 -12.78
N LYS A 261 10.23 16.12 -11.70
CA LYS A 261 11.10 16.94 -10.83
C LYS A 261 12.41 16.20 -10.55
N SER A 262 13.44 16.93 -10.10
CA SER A 262 14.74 16.36 -9.75
C SER A 262 15.35 17.09 -8.55
N GLY A 263 16.33 16.45 -7.91
CA GLY A 263 17.10 17.02 -6.81
C GLY A 263 16.24 17.46 -5.63
N ILE A 264 16.48 18.66 -5.15
CA ILE A 264 15.77 19.25 -4.02
C ILE A 264 14.26 19.35 -4.27
N GLU A 265 13.84 19.73 -5.48
CA GLU A 265 12.41 19.83 -5.81
C GLU A 265 11.72 18.46 -5.74
N TYR A 266 12.39 17.41 -6.18
CA TYR A 266 11.87 16.05 -6.06
C TYR A 266 11.72 15.63 -4.60
N ALA A 267 12.69 15.92 -3.75
CA ALA A 267 12.74 15.51 -2.36
C ALA A 267 11.65 16.16 -1.47
N PHE A 268 11.15 17.33 -1.84
CA PHE A 268 10.17 18.09 -1.04
C PHE A 268 8.80 18.27 -1.72
N SER A 269 8.56 17.53 -2.79
CA SER A 269 7.31 17.61 -3.55
C SER A 269 6.71 16.24 -3.75
N THR A 270 5.37 16.13 -3.61
CA THR A 270 4.57 14.99 -4.06
C THR A 270 3.87 15.29 -5.39
N ASN A 271 4.12 16.47 -5.98
CA ASN A 271 3.43 16.88 -7.20
C ASN A 271 3.67 15.92 -8.35
N THR A 272 2.58 15.27 -8.77
CA THR A 272 2.48 14.56 -10.05
C THR A 272 1.41 15.23 -10.91
N GLU A 273 1.63 15.20 -12.21
CA GLU A 273 0.68 15.73 -13.19
C GLU A 273 0.22 14.60 -14.11
N ILE A 274 -0.97 14.75 -14.69
CA ILE A 274 -1.51 13.81 -15.67
C ILE A 274 -1.06 14.22 -17.08
N PHE A 275 -0.58 13.23 -17.82
CA PHE A 275 -0.15 13.35 -19.22
C PHE A 275 -0.91 12.33 -20.09
N ILE A 276 -1.08 12.64 -21.36
CA ILE A 276 -1.57 11.70 -22.37
C ILE A 276 -0.48 11.52 -23.44
N TYR A 277 -0.05 10.28 -23.61
CA TYR A 277 0.93 9.84 -24.59
C TYR A 277 0.25 9.18 -25.80
N ASP A 278 0.59 9.59 -27.01
CA ASP A 278 0.18 8.97 -28.26
C ASP A 278 1.25 7.97 -28.75
N ALA A 279 0.97 6.69 -28.62
CA ALA A 279 1.87 5.62 -29.02
C ALA A 279 2.12 5.50 -30.55
N SER A 280 1.45 6.30 -31.39
CA SER A 280 1.66 6.28 -32.83
C SER A 280 2.72 7.26 -33.33
N ASN A 281 2.97 8.35 -32.60
CA ASN A 281 3.89 9.42 -32.98
C ASN A 281 4.80 9.89 -31.83
N ALA A 282 4.69 9.24 -30.65
CA ALA A 282 5.43 9.57 -29.43
C ALA A 282 5.21 11.00 -28.90
N CYS A 283 4.02 11.58 -29.19
CA CYS A 283 3.66 12.92 -28.71
C CYS A 283 3.02 12.81 -27.32
N THR A 284 3.37 13.74 -26.42
CA THR A 284 2.80 13.84 -25.07
C THR A 284 2.12 15.19 -24.87
N THR A 285 0.89 15.15 -24.33
CA THR A 285 0.13 16.34 -23.92
C THR A 285 -0.02 16.34 -22.39
N GLN A 286 0.37 17.41 -21.72
CA GLN A 286 0.12 17.61 -20.30
C GLN A 286 -1.32 18.08 -20.06
N ILE A 287 -2.06 17.42 -19.17
CA ILE A 287 -3.47 17.66 -18.89
C ILE A 287 -3.66 18.52 -17.64
N THR A 288 -2.92 18.22 -16.56
CA THR A 288 -3.03 18.97 -15.30
C THR A 288 -1.81 19.87 -15.09
N LYS A 289 -1.97 20.98 -14.36
CA LYS A 289 -0.95 21.94 -14.03
C LYS A 289 -1.18 22.56 -12.65
N GLY A 290 -1.87 21.83 -11.79
CA GLY A 290 -2.37 22.37 -10.51
C GLY A 290 -1.33 22.46 -9.41
N GLY A 291 -0.14 21.85 -9.55
CA GLY A 291 0.91 21.81 -8.52
C GLY A 291 0.51 20.99 -7.30
N GLY A 292 -0.54 20.17 -7.38
CA GLY A 292 -0.95 19.23 -6.34
C GLY A 292 -0.43 17.82 -6.60
N TYR A 293 -1.19 16.80 -6.22
CA TYR A 293 -0.87 15.40 -6.46
C TYR A 293 -2.00 14.77 -7.28
N ASP A 294 -1.83 14.67 -8.60
CA ASP A 294 -2.77 14.08 -9.54
C ASP A 294 -2.30 12.68 -9.95
N THR A 295 -3.10 11.64 -9.67
CA THR A 295 -2.69 10.24 -9.85
C THR A 295 -3.82 9.34 -10.34
N ASP A 296 -3.50 8.10 -10.73
CA ASP A 296 -4.42 7.02 -11.08
C ASP A 296 -5.46 7.42 -12.14
N PRO A 297 -5.02 7.89 -13.33
CA PRO A 297 -5.96 8.25 -14.38
C PRO A 297 -6.69 7.03 -14.95
N VAL A 298 -8.01 7.12 -15.08
CA VAL A 298 -8.86 6.06 -15.64
C VAL A 298 -9.80 6.60 -16.69
N TRP A 299 -9.72 6.06 -17.90
CA TRP A 299 -10.60 6.42 -19.01
C TRP A 299 -12.02 5.88 -18.85
N SER A 300 -12.99 6.66 -19.25
CA SER A 300 -14.36 6.14 -19.47
C SER A 300 -14.36 5.09 -20.58
N PRO A 301 -15.24 4.07 -20.51
CA PRO A 301 -15.33 3.02 -21.55
C PRO A 301 -15.57 3.55 -22.97
N ASP A 302 -16.25 4.69 -23.13
CA ASP A 302 -16.46 5.35 -24.43
C ASP A 302 -15.28 6.22 -24.89
N GLY A 303 -14.25 6.41 -24.05
CA GLY A 303 -13.06 7.19 -24.33
C GLY A 303 -13.27 8.71 -24.31
N THR A 304 -14.45 9.21 -23.94
CA THR A 304 -14.73 10.65 -24.01
C THR A 304 -14.32 11.44 -22.77
N ARG A 305 -13.96 10.72 -21.69
CA ARG A 305 -13.61 11.32 -20.40
C ARG A 305 -12.42 10.62 -19.75
N LEU A 306 -11.68 11.40 -18.98
CA LEU A 306 -10.62 10.92 -18.08
C LEU A 306 -10.97 11.34 -16.66
N ALA A 307 -10.97 10.39 -15.73
CA ALA A 307 -11.09 10.65 -14.30
C ALA A 307 -9.78 10.32 -13.59
N TRP A 308 -9.46 11.03 -12.50
CA TRP A 308 -8.26 10.79 -11.68
C TRP A 308 -8.48 11.19 -10.23
N ILE A 309 -7.57 10.75 -9.36
CA ILE A 309 -7.50 11.16 -7.96
C ILE A 309 -6.60 12.40 -7.86
N SER A 310 -7.03 13.40 -7.09
CA SER A 310 -6.30 14.68 -6.95
C SER A 310 -6.24 15.15 -5.51
N MET A 311 -5.06 15.50 -5.03
CA MET A 311 -4.86 16.32 -3.83
C MET A 311 -4.48 17.74 -4.22
N ALA A 312 -4.96 18.74 -3.47
CA ALA A 312 -4.81 20.13 -3.86
C ALA A 312 -3.44 20.74 -3.55
N ARG A 313 -2.73 20.19 -2.56
CA ARG A 313 -1.52 20.79 -1.98
C ARG A 313 -0.29 19.91 -2.22
N ASP A 314 0.75 20.50 -2.80
CA ASP A 314 2.03 19.83 -2.99
C ASP A 314 2.70 19.51 -1.65
N GLY A 315 3.29 18.31 -1.53
CA GLY A 315 3.99 17.82 -0.35
C GLY A 315 3.10 17.38 0.81
N TYR A 316 1.79 17.61 0.76
CA TYR A 316 0.86 17.26 1.82
C TYR A 316 0.02 16.01 1.50
N GLU A 317 0.56 14.84 1.82
CA GLU A 317 -0.10 13.55 1.58
C GLU A 317 -1.39 13.34 2.39
N ALA A 318 -1.59 14.10 3.45
CA ALA A 318 -2.82 14.09 4.24
C ALA A 318 -3.94 14.97 3.68
N ASP A 319 -3.74 15.60 2.52
CA ASP A 319 -4.81 16.35 1.86
C ASP A 319 -5.93 15.42 1.39
N ARG A 320 -7.11 16.02 1.16
CA ARG A 320 -8.27 15.24 0.71
C ARG A 320 -8.06 14.72 -0.71
N GLN A 321 -8.20 13.41 -0.89
CA GLN A 321 -8.19 12.76 -2.18
C GLN A 321 -9.54 13.01 -2.87
N ARG A 322 -9.52 13.84 -3.93
CA ARG A 322 -10.68 14.28 -4.69
C ARG A 322 -10.82 13.48 -5.98
N LEU A 323 -12.03 13.15 -6.38
CA LEU A 323 -12.31 12.61 -7.70
C LEU A 323 -12.50 13.75 -8.69
N MET A 324 -11.57 13.87 -9.64
CA MET A 324 -11.61 14.84 -10.72
C MET A 324 -11.95 14.17 -12.05
N CYS A 325 -12.55 14.90 -12.98
CA CYS A 325 -12.89 14.40 -14.31
C CYS A 325 -12.84 15.52 -15.35
N SER A 326 -12.35 15.19 -16.55
CA SER A 326 -12.33 16.11 -17.70
C SER A 326 -12.85 15.42 -18.96
N LYS A 327 -13.50 16.17 -19.84
CA LYS A 327 -13.81 15.72 -21.21
C LYS A 327 -12.54 15.81 -22.05
N ILE A 328 -12.28 14.75 -22.82
CA ILE A 328 -11.08 14.66 -23.66
C ILE A 328 -11.53 14.41 -25.11
N THR A 329 -10.91 15.11 -26.03
CA THR A 329 -10.99 14.86 -27.47
C THR A 329 -9.59 14.92 -28.07
N PHE A 330 -9.43 14.45 -29.30
CA PHE A 330 -8.12 14.48 -29.97
C PHE A 330 -8.23 15.31 -31.26
N SER A 331 -7.25 16.16 -31.47
CA SER A 331 -7.09 16.93 -32.73
C SER A 331 -6.61 16.01 -33.88
N GLY A 332 -6.61 16.52 -35.09
CA GLY A 332 -6.19 15.74 -36.26
C GLY A 332 -4.73 15.27 -36.23
N ASN A 333 -3.86 15.91 -35.45
CA ASN A 333 -2.47 15.51 -35.22
C ASN A 333 -2.28 14.61 -33.99
N GLY A 334 -3.38 14.21 -33.31
CA GLY A 334 -3.34 13.33 -32.15
C GLY A 334 -3.12 14.02 -30.80
N GLU A 335 -3.02 15.34 -30.76
CA GLU A 335 -2.89 16.11 -29.52
C GLU A 335 -4.21 16.11 -28.73
N ALA A 336 -4.15 15.89 -27.42
CA ALA A 336 -5.31 15.90 -26.56
C ALA A 336 -5.82 17.32 -26.31
N VAL A 337 -7.13 17.50 -26.47
CA VAL A 337 -7.88 18.73 -26.14
C VAL A 337 -8.83 18.39 -24.99
N PHE A 338 -8.78 19.15 -23.91
CA PHE A 338 -9.48 18.84 -22.67
C PHE A 338 -10.25 20.04 -22.11
N SER A 339 -11.35 19.73 -21.41
CA SER A 339 -12.11 20.73 -20.66
C SER A 339 -11.47 21.03 -19.32
N GLU A 340 -11.86 22.14 -18.68
CA GLU A 340 -11.55 22.35 -17.26
C GLU A 340 -12.02 21.16 -16.43
N PRO A 341 -11.21 20.69 -15.44
CA PRO A 341 -11.57 19.58 -14.60
C PRO A 341 -12.79 19.86 -13.70
N GLU A 342 -13.71 18.92 -13.64
CA GLU A 342 -14.85 18.93 -12.74
C GLU A 342 -14.53 18.18 -11.45
N PHE A 343 -14.85 18.75 -10.27
CA PHE A 343 -14.69 18.09 -8.96
C PHE A 343 -15.94 17.25 -8.64
N LEU A 344 -15.96 15.99 -9.06
CA LEU A 344 -17.13 15.13 -8.94
C LEU A 344 -17.46 14.70 -7.51
N SER A 345 -16.48 14.59 -6.61
CA SER A 345 -16.72 14.22 -5.21
C SER A 345 -16.89 15.40 -4.25
N ALA A 346 -17.23 16.60 -4.75
CA ALA A 346 -17.35 17.82 -3.93
C ALA A 346 -18.34 17.71 -2.76
N SER A 347 -19.42 16.93 -2.95
CA SER A 347 -20.44 16.73 -1.91
C SER A 347 -20.06 15.70 -0.82
N LEU A 348 -18.87 15.09 -0.91
CA LEU A 348 -18.35 14.10 0.04
C LEU A 348 -17.10 14.62 0.72
N ASP A 349 -17.18 14.91 2.02
CA ASP A 349 -16.01 15.29 2.82
C ASP A 349 -15.23 14.05 3.32
N ARG A 350 -14.78 13.23 2.37
CA ARG A 350 -13.98 12.01 2.59
C ARG A 350 -13.03 11.82 1.42
N ASP A 351 -12.01 10.98 1.62
CA ASP A 351 -11.08 10.57 0.59
C ASP A 351 -11.73 9.59 -0.40
N VAL A 352 -11.45 9.76 -1.68
CA VAL A 352 -11.82 8.82 -2.74
C VAL A 352 -10.66 7.86 -2.98
N ALA A 353 -10.94 6.56 -3.05
CA ALA A 353 -9.97 5.54 -3.40
C ALA A 353 -10.51 4.63 -4.51
N GLY A 354 -9.67 4.39 -5.52
CA GLY A 354 -10.01 3.62 -6.70
C GLY A 354 -11.11 4.24 -7.55
N ILE A 355 -11.05 3.99 -8.84
CA ILE A 355 -12.02 4.52 -9.83
C ILE A 355 -12.52 3.36 -10.66
N PHE A 356 -13.83 3.13 -10.67
CA PHE A 356 -14.49 2.14 -11.52
C PHE A 356 -15.61 2.81 -12.32
N TRP A 357 -15.41 2.94 -13.62
CA TRP A 357 -16.45 3.42 -14.53
C TRP A 357 -17.54 2.36 -14.75
N THR A 358 -18.81 2.77 -14.73
CA THR A 358 -19.87 1.89 -15.22
C THR A 358 -19.71 1.66 -16.73
N PRO A 359 -20.05 0.47 -17.28
CA PRO A 359 -19.85 0.15 -18.70
C PRO A 359 -20.55 1.12 -19.67
N ASP A 360 -21.59 1.82 -19.23
CA ASP A 360 -22.32 2.83 -20.00
C ASP A 360 -21.67 4.24 -19.94
N SER A 361 -20.53 4.38 -19.29
CA SER A 361 -19.77 5.63 -19.10
C SER A 361 -20.53 6.76 -18.35
N LYS A 362 -21.65 6.44 -17.69
CA LYS A 362 -22.50 7.47 -17.06
C LYS A 362 -22.20 7.72 -15.61
N ASN A 363 -21.61 6.74 -14.91
CA ASN A 363 -21.31 6.84 -13.49
C ASN A 363 -19.91 6.33 -13.20
N ILE A 364 -19.37 6.83 -12.09
CA ILE A 364 -18.16 6.32 -11.46
C ILE A 364 -18.55 5.73 -10.10
N ILE A 365 -18.09 4.51 -9.83
CA ILE A 365 -18.14 3.85 -8.52
C ILE A 365 -16.74 3.89 -7.92
N PHE A 366 -16.65 4.21 -6.64
CA PHE A 366 -15.38 4.30 -5.90
C PHE A 366 -15.56 3.83 -4.46
N SER A 367 -14.48 3.50 -3.80
CA SER A 367 -14.48 3.24 -2.36
C SER A 367 -14.08 4.49 -1.58
N SER A 368 -14.55 4.60 -0.34
CA SER A 368 -14.20 5.69 0.57
C SER A 368 -14.30 5.25 2.02
N LEU A 369 -13.29 5.59 2.82
CA LEU A 369 -13.33 5.41 4.26
C LEU A 369 -14.30 6.41 4.88
N THR A 370 -15.33 5.91 5.56
CA THR A 370 -16.36 6.71 6.20
C THR A 370 -16.88 6.01 7.45
N ASP A 371 -16.89 6.73 8.57
CA ASP A 371 -17.44 6.26 9.85
C ASP A 371 -16.84 4.92 10.32
N GLY A 372 -15.52 4.72 10.10
CA GLY A 372 -14.79 3.50 10.46
C GLY A 372 -15.00 2.30 9.54
N LEU A 373 -15.51 2.50 8.32
CA LEU A 373 -15.76 1.49 7.30
C LEU A 373 -15.27 1.96 5.94
N GLN A 374 -14.79 1.05 5.09
CA GLN A 374 -14.57 1.33 3.66
C GLN A 374 -15.82 0.97 2.87
N ALA A 375 -16.61 1.98 2.51
CA ALA A 375 -17.89 1.84 1.82
C ALA A 375 -17.77 2.14 0.32
N LEU A 376 -18.72 1.63 -0.48
CA LEU A 376 -18.83 1.95 -1.90
C LEU A 376 -19.79 3.12 -2.13
N PHE A 377 -19.39 4.01 -3.02
CA PHE A 377 -20.12 5.20 -3.43
C PHE A 377 -20.25 5.26 -4.95
N ARG A 378 -21.20 6.03 -5.42
CA ARG A 378 -21.43 6.32 -6.83
C ARG A 378 -21.63 7.82 -7.04
N VAL A 379 -21.13 8.33 -8.17
CA VAL A 379 -21.39 9.68 -8.65
C VAL A 379 -21.65 9.67 -10.16
N LYS A 380 -22.50 10.56 -10.63
CA LYS A 380 -22.69 10.77 -12.08
C LYS A 380 -21.47 11.48 -12.66
N ALA A 381 -21.08 11.08 -13.87
CA ALA A 381 -19.99 11.70 -14.60
C ALA A 381 -20.40 13.01 -15.30
N GLU A 382 -21.69 13.31 -15.39
CA GLU A 382 -22.25 14.54 -15.96
C GLU A 382 -23.42 15.08 -15.14
N GLY A 383 -23.60 16.40 -15.18
CA GLY A 383 -24.69 17.10 -14.50
C GLY A 383 -24.38 17.36 -13.03
N GLU A 384 -25.37 17.34 -12.17
CA GLU A 384 -25.18 17.58 -10.74
C GLU A 384 -24.39 16.43 -10.11
N ALA A 385 -23.17 16.73 -9.64
CA ALA A 385 -22.26 15.79 -9.01
C ALA A 385 -22.68 15.51 -7.55
N LYS A 386 -23.73 14.70 -7.38
CA LYS A 386 -24.17 14.23 -6.07
C LYS A 386 -23.61 12.83 -5.79
N VAL A 387 -22.81 12.70 -4.76
CA VAL A 387 -22.29 11.41 -4.31
C VAL A 387 -23.36 10.66 -3.53
N GLU A 388 -23.57 9.39 -3.88
CA GLU A 388 -24.53 8.51 -3.24
C GLU A 388 -23.80 7.26 -2.69
N ARG A 389 -24.03 6.92 -1.43
CA ARG A 389 -23.53 5.68 -0.83
C ARG A 389 -24.30 4.48 -1.40
N ILE A 390 -23.59 3.46 -1.85
CA ILE A 390 -24.13 2.19 -2.37
C ILE A 390 -24.37 1.19 -1.25
N THR A 391 -23.32 0.91 -0.44
CA THR A 391 -23.35 -0.11 0.62
C THR A 391 -24.01 0.43 1.88
N PRO A 392 -24.90 -0.33 2.55
CA PRO A 392 -25.54 0.06 3.80
C PRO A 392 -24.55 0.31 4.94
N ALA A 393 -24.87 1.23 5.86
CA ALA A 393 -24.01 1.54 7.00
C ALA A 393 -23.95 0.41 8.03
N GLU A 394 -24.98 -0.43 8.07
CA GLU A 394 -25.05 -1.61 8.94
C GLU A 394 -24.25 -2.82 8.45
N TRP A 395 -23.73 -2.78 7.22
CA TRP A 395 -22.79 -3.77 6.73
C TRP A 395 -21.38 -3.44 7.24
N TRP A 396 -20.99 -4.03 8.32
CA TRP A 396 -19.68 -3.84 8.95
C TRP A 396 -18.59 -4.62 8.21
N TYR A 397 -18.32 -4.21 6.98
CA TYR A 397 -17.29 -4.72 6.10
C TYR A 397 -16.54 -3.57 5.42
N ASP A 398 -15.30 -3.83 5.08
CA ASP A 398 -14.55 -3.00 4.15
C ASP A 398 -14.64 -3.58 2.74
N PHE A 399 -15.09 -2.76 1.78
CA PHE A 399 -15.24 -3.15 0.40
C PHE A 399 -14.15 -2.52 -0.46
N ASN A 400 -13.48 -3.33 -1.26
CA ASN A 400 -12.53 -2.84 -2.25
C ASN A 400 -13.25 -2.27 -3.48
N THR A 401 -12.52 -1.50 -4.29
CA THR A 401 -13.03 -1.00 -5.58
C THR A 401 -13.52 -2.16 -6.44
N PRO A 402 -14.71 -2.07 -7.06
CA PRO A 402 -15.24 -3.12 -7.89
C PRO A 402 -14.34 -3.43 -9.09
N PHE A 403 -14.34 -4.69 -9.51
CA PHE A 403 -13.65 -5.13 -10.71
C PHE A 403 -14.60 -5.46 -11.89
N ALA A 404 -15.90 -5.56 -11.62
CA ALA A 404 -16.90 -5.74 -12.68
C ALA A 404 -18.31 -5.34 -12.25
N LEU A 405 -19.12 -5.00 -13.25
CA LEU A 405 -20.57 -4.77 -13.13
C LEU A 405 -21.26 -5.58 -14.22
N ILE A 406 -22.07 -6.55 -13.84
CA ILE A 406 -22.69 -7.53 -14.73
C ILE A 406 -24.23 -7.52 -14.61
N ASN A 407 -24.91 -8.34 -15.41
CA ASN A 407 -26.36 -8.47 -15.44
C ASN A 407 -27.07 -7.11 -15.67
N ASP A 408 -26.69 -6.39 -16.73
CA ASP A 408 -27.22 -5.07 -17.08
C ASP A 408 -27.16 -4.06 -15.92
N GLY A 409 -26.04 -4.05 -15.20
CA GLY A 409 -25.80 -3.12 -14.09
C GLY A 409 -26.47 -3.50 -12.76
N LYS A 410 -27.00 -4.72 -12.63
CA LYS A 410 -27.73 -5.18 -11.44
C LYS A 410 -26.87 -5.95 -10.44
N LYS A 411 -25.65 -6.36 -10.80
CA LYS A 411 -24.78 -7.13 -9.93
C LYS A 411 -23.35 -6.58 -10.00
N LEU A 412 -22.85 -6.10 -8.89
CA LEU A 412 -21.50 -5.59 -8.71
C LEU A 412 -20.60 -6.68 -8.16
N LEU A 413 -19.44 -6.89 -8.78
CA LEU A 413 -18.42 -7.83 -8.31
C LEU A 413 -17.29 -7.04 -7.67
N THR A 414 -16.98 -7.38 -6.42
CA THR A 414 -15.89 -6.77 -5.65
C THR A 414 -15.28 -7.79 -4.71
N SER A 415 -14.37 -7.36 -3.87
CA SER A 415 -13.94 -8.12 -2.70
C SER A 415 -14.22 -7.34 -1.42
N TYR A 416 -14.29 -8.06 -0.31
CA TYR A 416 -14.60 -7.51 0.99
C TYR A 416 -13.87 -8.25 2.10
N GLU A 417 -13.69 -7.59 3.21
CA GLU A 417 -13.05 -8.13 4.40
C GLU A 417 -13.66 -7.54 5.67
N SER A 418 -13.30 -8.10 6.81
CA SER A 418 -13.64 -7.52 8.10
C SER A 418 -12.53 -7.79 9.11
N LEU A 419 -12.63 -7.19 10.31
CA LEU A 419 -11.76 -7.54 11.44
C LEU A 419 -11.80 -9.03 11.78
N ASP A 420 -12.83 -9.74 11.31
CA ASP A 420 -13.10 -11.15 11.61
C ASP A 420 -12.56 -12.13 10.54
N PHE A 421 -12.40 -11.71 9.29
CA PHE A 421 -11.93 -12.56 8.21
C PHE A 421 -11.20 -11.76 7.12
N PRO A 422 -10.21 -12.39 6.42
CA PRO A 422 -9.47 -11.76 5.33
C PRO A 422 -10.29 -11.63 4.05
N ASN A 423 -9.71 -10.95 3.07
CA ASN A 423 -10.31 -10.64 1.78
C ASN A 423 -10.91 -11.87 1.07
N GLU A 424 -12.18 -11.76 0.69
CA GLU A 424 -12.95 -12.74 -0.09
C GLU A 424 -13.70 -12.04 -1.23
N LEU A 425 -13.96 -12.74 -2.33
CA LEU A 425 -14.77 -12.23 -3.44
C LEU A 425 -16.26 -12.26 -3.10
N VAL A 426 -16.96 -11.22 -3.53
CA VAL A 426 -18.39 -11.04 -3.26
C VAL A 426 -19.12 -10.44 -4.46
N ALA A 427 -20.36 -10.86 -4.64
CA ALA A 427 -21.34 -10.26 -5.54
C ALA A 427 -22.36 -9.46 -4.72
N ILE A 428 -22.57 -8.22 -5.10
CA ILE A 428 -23.57 -7.33 -4.49
C ILE A 428 -24.71 -7.11 -5.50
N ALA A 429 -25.92 -7.53 -5.16
CA ALA A 429 -27.10 -7.21 -5.94
C ALA A 429 -27.45 -5.73 -5.76
N LEU A 430 -27.75 -5.06 -6.87
CA LEU A 430 -28.15 -3.65 -6.87
C LEU A 430 -29.63 -3.52 -7.20
N LYS A 431 -30.37 -2.78 -6.37
CA LYS A 431 -31.74 -2.34 -6.61
C LYS A 431 -31.78 -0.81 -6.54
N ASP A 432 -32.23 -0.18 -7.59
CA ASP A 432 -32.25 1.29 -7.70
C ASP A 432 -30.86 1.93 -7.42
N GLY A 433 -29.78 1.20 -7.80
CA GLY A 433 -28.41 1.63 -7.63
C GLY A 433 -27.85 1.52 -6.22
N LYS A 434 -28.58 0.92 -5.28
CA LYS A 434 -28.13 0.63 -3.89
C LYS A 434 -27.98 -0.87 -3.69
N ALA A 435 -27.07 -1.25 -2.82
CA ALA A 435 -26.89 -2.63 -2.43
C ALA A 435 -28.13 -3.17 -1.71
N SER A 436 -28.60 -4.35 -2.12
CA SER A 436 -29.77 -5.01 -1.53
C SER A 436 -29.47 -6.38 -0.96
N GLU A 437 -28.47 -7.08 -1.51
CA GLU A 437 -28.08 -8.42 -1.07
C GLU A 437 -26.58 -8.63 -1.35
N LEU A 438 -25.92 -9.37 -0.49
CA LEU A 438 -24.51 -9.76 -0.58
C LEU A 438 -24.39 -11.27 -0.66
N THR A 439 -23.73 -11.77 -1.69
CA THR A 439 -23.47 -13.19 -1.89
C THR A 439 -21.98 -13.45 -2.02
N ARG A 440 -21.40 -14.27 -1.15
CA ARG A 440 -20.00 -14.68 -1.25
C ARG A 440 -19.76 -15.50 -2.50
N ILE A 441 -18.66 -15.22 -3.19
CA ILE A 441 -18.17 -15.92 -4.40
C ILE A 441 -17.04 -16.88 -4.02
N SER A 442 -16.10 -16.41 -3.17
CA SER A 442 -14.97 -17.24 -2.74
C SER A 442 -15.09 -17.68 -1.28
N HIS A 443 -14.44 -18.81 -0.96
CA HIS A 443 -14.47 -19.48 0.33
C HIS A 443 -13.09 -20.02 0.69
N GLU A 444 -12.06 -19.21 0.45
CA GLU A 444 -10.67 -19.68 0.49
C GLU A 444 -10.28 -20.20 1.86
N ASN A 445 -10.67 -19.52 2.92
CA ASN A 445 -10.25 -19.83 4.28
C ASN A 445 -11.34 -20.45 5.16
N ASP A 446 -12.51 -20.80 4.62
CA ASP A 446 -13.63 -21.34 5.40
C ASP A 446 -13.29 -22.62 6.18
N HIS A 447 -12.43 -23.48 5.60
CA HIS A 447 -11.96 -24.71 6.26
C HIS A 447 -11.17 -24.45 7.55
N ILE A 448 -10.54 -23.27 7.69
CA ILE A 448 -9.87 -22.80 8.92
C ILE A 448 -10.88 -22.10 9.83
N PHE A 449 -11.59 -21.10 9.31
CA PHE A 449 -12.50 -20.27 10.12
C PHE A 449 -13.66 -21.03 10.74
N SER A 450 -14.15 -22.10 10.09
CA SER A 450 -15.20 -22.99 10.65
C SER A 450 -14.77 -23.73 11.93
N ARG A 451 -13.47 -23.85 12.17
CA ARG A 451 -12.87 -24.50 13.35
C ARG A 451 -12.42 -23.52 14.43
N LEU A 452 -12.44 -22.20 14.15
CA LEU A 452 -12.05 -21.17 15.10
C LEU A 452 -13.22 -20.70 15.94
N ALA A 453 -12.99 -20.47 17.22
CA ALA A 453 -13.94 -19.83 18.11
C ALA A 453 -14.28 -18.42 17.62
N LYS A 454 -15.51 -17.99 17.81
CA LYS A 454 -15.98 -16.67 17.37
C LYS A 454 -15.46 -15.58 18.30
N VAL A 455 -15.09 -14.46 17.72
CA VAL A 455 -14.82 -13.20 18.42
C VAL A 455 -16.01 -12.26 18.22
N THR A 456 -16.13 -11.24 19.04
CA THR A 456 -17.17 -10.22 18.91
C THR A 456 -16.51 -8.85 18.84
N SER A 457 -16.93 -8.01 17.90
CA SER A 457 -16.55 -6.61 17.84
C SER A 457 -17.74 -5.68 18.05
N LYS A 458 -17.51 -4.54 18.65
CA LYS A 458 -18.47 -3.44 18.81
C LYS A 458 -17.80 -2.12 18.45
N ASN A 459 -18.60 -1.13 18.10
CA ASN A 459 -18.13 0.25 18.15
C ASN A 459 -18.53 0.92 19.47
N VAL A 460 -17.74 1.83 19.94
CA VAL A 460 -18.01 2.66 21.11
C VAL A 460 -17.60 4.10 20.82
N THR A 461 -18.27 5.05 21.47
CA THR A 461 -17.91 6.46 21.41
C THR A 461 -17.19 6.84 22.69
N VAL A 462 -16.00 7.43 22.56
CA VAL A 462 -15.22 7.96 23.68
C VAL A 462 -15.18 9.48 23.58
N ARG A 463 -15.47 10.16 24.69
CA ARG A 463 -15.37 11.62 24.77
C ARG A 463 -13.92 12.06 24.87
N THR A 464 -13.49 12.93 23.97
CA THR A 464 -12.18 13.56 24.01
C THR A 464 -12.12 14.65 25.09
N VAL A 465 -10.93 15.13 25.43
CA VAL A 465 -10.74 16.16 26.46
C VAL A 465 -11.40 17.51 26.11
N ASP A 466 -11.59 17.77 24.81
CA ASP A 466 -12.26 18.95 24.28
C ASP A 466 -13.76 18.70 23.96
N GLY A 467 -14.30 17.56 24.40
CA GLY A 467 -15.73 17.23 24.33
C GLY A 467 -16.23 16.75 22.97
N LYS A 468 -15.34 16.35 22.07
CA LYS A 468 -15.72 15.73 20.78
C LYS A 468 -15.99 14.24 20.95
N ASP A 469 -16.75 13.66 20.02
CA ASP A 469 -17.04 12.24 19.97
C ASP A 469 -15.97 11.52 19.11
N MET A 470 -15.20 10.62 19.72
CA MET A 470 -14.22 9.80 19.05
C MET A 470 -14.78 8.39 18.86
N PHE A 471 -14.85 7.95 17.60
CA PHE A 471 -15.26 6.59 17.24
C PHE A 471 -14.14 5.60 17.53
N CYS A 472 -14.47 4.47 18.17
CA CYS A 472 -13.52 3.40 18.47
C CYS A 472 -14.14 2.04 18.16
N TRP A 473 -13.34 1.11 17.63
CA TRP A 473 -13.68 -0.31 17.62
C TRP A 473 -13.16 -0.97 18.90
N VAL A 474 -13.89 -1.97 19.40
CA VAL A 474 -13.45 -2.85 20.48
C VAL A 474 -13.73 -4.28 20.07
N MET A 475 -12.71 -5.15 20.16
CA MET A 475 -12.85 -6.57 19.91
C MET A 475 -12.64 -7.34 21.20
N TYR A 476 -13.52 -8.31 21.44
CA TYR A 476 -13.55 -9.14 22.65
C TYR A 476 -13.03 -10.56 22.36
N PRO A 477 -12.39 -11.21 23.34
CA PRO A 477 -11.93 -12.59 23.20
C PRO A 477 -13.12 -13.55 23.02
N PRO A 478 -12.86 -14.78 22.51
CA PRO A 478 -13.88 -15.81 22.48
C PRO A 478 -14.49 -16.06 23.86
N GLU A 479 -15.79 -16.40 23.88
CA GLU A 479 -16.52 -16.70 25.11
C GLU A 479 -16.40 -15.60 26.18
N PHE A 480 -16.35 -14.34 25.72
CA PHE A 480 -16.24 -13.19 26.61
C PHE A 480 -17.38 -13.16 27.65
N ASP A 481 -16.99 -12.98 28.90
CA ASP A 481 -17.89 -12.97 30.07
C ASP A 481 -17.53 -11.76 30.95
N GLU A 482 -18.46 -10.80 31.07
CA GLU A 482 -18.25 -9.56 31.83
C GLU A 482 -17.98 -9.80 33.34
N SER A 483 -18.24 -11.01 33.86
CA SER A 483 -17.90 -11.37 35.24
C SER A 483 -16.44 -11.74 35.47
N LYS A 484 -15.67 -11.92 34.39
CA LYS A 484 -14.26 -12.29 34.41
C LYS A 484 -13.36 -11.08 34.16
N GLN A 485 -12.08 -11.24 34.45
CA GLN A 485 -11.06 -10.22 34.22
C GLN A 485 -10.22 -10.56 32.98
N TYR A 486 -9.99 -9.58 32.13
CA TYR A 486 -9.20 -9.71 30.90
C TYR A 486 -8.13 -8.59 30.81
N PRO A 487 -6.92 -8.91 30.36
CA PRO A 487 -6.01 -7.86 29.93
C PRO A 487 -6.48 -7.21 28.63
N ALA A 488 -6.15 -5.94 28.42
CA ALA A 488 -6.50 -5.19 27.23
C ALA A 488 -5.24 -4.65 26.51
N ILE A 489 -5.39 -4.40 25.20
CA ILE A 489 -4.39 -3.75 24.36
C ILE A 489 -5.06 -2.55 23.71
N GLU A 490 -4.53 -1.37 23.90
CA GLU A 490 -4.88 -0.20 23.08
C GLU A 490 -3.92 -0.11 21.89
N ILE A 491 -4.50 -0.08 20.71
CA ILE A 491 -3.76 0.07 19.45
C ILE A 491 -3.61 1.55 19.14
N VAL A 492 -2.38 2.03 19.14
CA VAL A 492 -2.04 3.38 18.69
C VAL A 492 -1.64 3.34 17.22
N LEU A 493 -2.46 3.99 16.39
CA LEU A 493 -2.42 3.87 14.92
C LEU A 493 -1.20 4.56 14.31
N GLY A 494 -0.56 3.89 13.35
CA GLY A 494 0.43 4.48 12.43
C GLY A 494 -0.19 5.45 11.41
N GLY A 495 0.60 5.90 10.50
CA GLY A 495 0.24 6.90 9.50
C GLY A 495 1.14 8.14 9.64
N PRO A 496 0.68 9.27 10.18
CA PRO A 496 -0.40 9.46 11.19
C PRO A 496 -1.83 9.49 10.65
N GLN A 497 -2.03 9.80 9.37
CA GLN A 497 -3.35 9.84 8.77
C GLN A 497 -3.71 8.46 8.22
N GLY A 498 -4.46 7.70 8.98
CA GLY A 498 -4.99 6.39 8.64
C GLY A 498 -6.31 6.16 9.34
N THR A 499 -6.90 4.97 9.24
CA THR A 499 -8.15 4.61 9.92
C THR A 499 -8.08 3.19 10.42
N LEU A 500 -8.53 2.96 11.64
CA LEU A 500 -8.86 1.65 12.16
C LEU A 500 -10.29 1.33 11.71
N SER A 501 -10.41 0.62 10.59
CA SER A 501 -11.68 0.21 9.97
C SER A 501 -11.97 -1.27 10.20
N GLN A 502 -12.74 -1.88 9.35
CA GLN A 502 -12.95 -3.32 9.32
C GLN A 502 -11.85 -4.08 8.54
N SER A 503 -10.76 -3.41 8.15
CA SER A 503 -9.70 -4.04 7.36
C SER A 503 -8.99 -5.17 8.11
N TRP A 504 -8.75 -6.28 7.39
CA TRP A 504 -7.95 -7.40 7.88
C TRP A 504 -6.45 -7.10 7.74
N SER A 505 -5.69 -7.41 8.77
CA SER A 505 -4.23 -7.29 8.71
C SER A 505 -3.54 -8.60 9.06
N TYR A 506 -2.63 -9.05 8.21
CA TYR A 506 -1.76 -10.20 8.49
C TYR A 506 -0.54 -9.83 9.36
N ARG A 507 -0.29 -8.55 9.59
CA ARG A 507 0.79 -8.05 10.45
C ARG A 507 0.27 -7.69 11.84
N TRP A 508 -0.79 -6.90 11.90
CA TRP A 508 -1.48 -6.45 13.12
C TRP A 508 -2.88 -7.04 13.16
N CYS A 509 -2.97 -8.38 13.34
CA CYS A 509 -4.23 -9.08 13.32
C CYS A 509 -4.94 -8.95 14.67
N TYR A 510 -5.95 -8.08 14.75
CA TYR A 510 -6.71 -7.84 15.98
C TYR A 510 -7.50 -9.07 16.41
N ARG A 511 -8.01 -9.85 15.45
CA ARG A 511 -8.62 -11.15 15.76
C ARG A 511 -7.64 -12.09 16.44
N LEU A 512 -6.40 -12.19 15.99
CA LEU A 512 -5.38 -13.00 16.64
C LEU A 512 -5.16 -12.52 18.08
N MET A 513 -5.05 -11.20 18.30
CA MET A 513 -4.88 -10.63 19.65
C MET A 513 -6.07 -11.00 20.56
N ALA A 514 -7.30 -10.88 20.06
CA ALA A 514 -8.50 -11.28 20.80
C ALA A 514 -8.52 -12.79 21.09
N GLN A 515 -8.14 -13.62 20.12
CA GLN A 515 -8.05 -15.07 20.28
C GLN A 515 -6.96 -15.51 21.27
N GLN A 516 -5.95 -14.66 21.53
CA GLN A 516 -4.98 -14.86 22.60
C GLN A 516 -5.48 -14.38 23.97
N GLY A 517 -6.75 -13.99 24.08
CA GLY A 517 -7.41 -13.63 25.34
C GLY A 517 -7.31 -12.16 25.74
N TYR A 518 -7.03 -11.26 24.81
CA TYR A 518 -6.97 -9.82 25.05
C TYR A 518 -8.24 -9.12 24.55
N ILE A 519 -8.69 -8.10 25.26
CA ILE A 519 -9.63 -7.10 24.71
C ILE A 519 -8.79 -6.12 23.90
N VAL A 520 -9.19 -5.83 22.65
CA VAL A 520 -8.45 -4.96 21.75
C VAL A 520 -9.22 -3.66 21.53
N MET A 521 -8.68 -2.54 22.01
CA MET A 521 -9.23 -1.19 21.85
C MET A 521 -8.55 -0.51 20.65
N MET A 522 -9.33 -0.03 19.71
CA MET A 522 -8.89 0.56 18.45
C MET A 522 -9.47 1.97 18.25
N PRO A 523 -8.87 3.02 18.84
CA PRO A 523 -9.39 4.38 18.78
C PRO A 523 -9.08 5.06 17.44
N ASN A 524 -10.07 5.70 16.84
CA ASN A 524 -9.92 6.58 15.68
C ASN A 524 -9.77 8.04 16.14
N ARG A 525 -8.59 8.33 16.75
CA ARG A 525 -8.24 9.67 17.25
C ARG A 525 -8.18 10.69 16.12
N ARG A 526 -8.14 11.99 16.45
CA ARG A 526 -7.92 13.04 15.43
C ARG A 526 -6.66 12.76 14.59
N GLY A 527 -6.74 13.05 13.30
CA GLY A 527 -5.78 12.63 12.30
C GLY A 527 -6.23 11.42 11.48
N THR A 528 -7.31 10.69 11.88
CA THR A 528 -7.86 9.60 11.10
C THR A 528 -8.71 10.09 9.92
N THR A 529 -8.72 9.32 8.81
CA THR A 529 -9.24 9.80 7.52
C THR A 529 -10.75 9.63 7.35
N ALA A 530 -11.41 8.76 8.10
CA ALA A 530 -12.81 8.40 7.90
C ALA A 530 -13.84 9.40 8.45
N PHE A 531 -13.40 10.51 9.06
CA PHE A 531 -14.27 11.41 9.84
C PHE A 531 -14.25 12.87 9.36
N GLY A 532 -13.83 13.12 8.12
CA GLY A 532 -13.76 14.43 7.49
C GLY A 532 -12.37 15.03 7.49
N GLN A 533 -12.15 16.00 6.59
CA GLN A 533 -10.85 16.65 6.40
C GLN A 533 -10.43 17.44 7.65
N GLU A 534 -11.36 18.13 8.31
CA GLU A 534 -11.05 18.86 9.55
C GLU A 534 -10.49 17.93 10.64
N TRP A 535 -11.11 16.76 10.85
CA TRP A 535 -10.63 15.77 11.83
C TRP A 535 -9.25 15.24 11.46
N LYS A 536 -9.03 14.95 10.17
CA LYS A 536 -7.77 14.46 9.62
C LYS A 536 -6.64 15.49 9.80
N GLU A 537 -6.87 16.76 9.49
CA GLU A 537 -5.84 17.80 9.51
C GLU A 537 -5.41 18.23 10.92
N GLN A 538 -6.21 17.97 11.95
CA GLN A 538 -5.89 18.40 13.32
C GLN A 538 -4.61 17.78 13.90
N ILE A 539 -4.06 16.76 13.27
CA ILE A 539 -2.81 16.16 13.71
C ILE A 539 -1.57 16.84 13.11
N SER A 540 -1.69 17.43 11.92
CA SER A 540 -0.57 18.06 11.21
C SER A 540 -0.05 19.26 11.98
N GLY A 541 1.24 19.25 12.35
CA GLY A 541 1.90 20.24 13.21
C GLY A 541 1.51 20.15 14.69
N ASP A 542 0.88 19.05 15.13
CA ASP A 542 0.50 18.84 16.54
C ASP A 542 0.64 17.39 17.02
N TYR A 543 1.71 16.72 16.64
CA TYR A 543 1.93 15.30 16.99
C TYR A 543 1.95 15.02 18.49
N CYS A 544 2.42 15.96 19.31
CA CYS A 544 2.50 15.83 20.77
C CYS A 544 1.26 16.37 21.51
N GLY A 545 0.20 16.76 20.79
CA GLY A 545 -0.92 17.51 21.36
C GLY A 545 -2.19 16.70 21.60
N LEU A 546 -3.29 17.20 21.05
CA LEU A 546 -4.64 16.66 21.35
C LEU A 546 -4.80 15.20 20.90
N ASN A 547 -4.11 14.76 19.86
CA ASN A 547 -4.15 13.36 19.42
C ASN A 547 -3.59 12.39 20.51
N MET A 548 -2.60 12.81 21.31
CA MET A 548 -2.11 12.03 22.45
C MET A 548 -3.15 12.01 23.59
N GLN A 549 -3.86 13.12 23.79
CA GLN A 549 -4.96 13.17 24.76
C GLN A 549 -6.15 12.28 24.36
N ASP A 550 -6.40 12.12 23.05
CA ASP A 550 -7.41 11.21 22.52
C ASP A 550 -7.07 9.75 22.88
N TYR A 551 -5.81 9.32 22.68
CA TYR A 551 -5.35 8.00 23.14
C TYR A 551 -5.48 7.82 24.65
N LEU A 552 -5.04 8.79 25.44
CA LEU A 552 -5.19 8.72 26.89
C LEU A 552 -6.68 8.65 27.31
N ALA A 553 -7.58 9.30 26.58
CA ALA A 553 -9.01 9.22 26.85
C ALA A 553 -9.55 7.81 26.53
N ALA A 554 -9.13 7.20 25.41
CA ALA A 554 -9.48 5.85 25.05
C ALA A 554 -8.93 4.81 26.03
N GLY A 555 -7.67 4.97 26.46
CA GLY A 555 -7.04 4.12 27.46
C GLY A 555 -7.76 4.19 28.81
N ARG A 556 -8.11 5.40 29.29
CA ARG A 556 -8.90 5.55 30.52
C ARG A 556 -10.28 4.92 30.41
N TYR A 557 -10.95 5.09 29.27
CA TYR A 557 -12.25 4.48 29.02
C TYR A 557 -12.16 2.97 29.12
N ILE A 558 -11.26 2.31 28.40
CA ILE A 558 -11.16 0.85 28.41
C ILE A 558 -10.72 0.33 29.78
N LYS A 559 -9.78 0.99 30.46
CA LYS A 559 -9.31 0.64 31.81
C LYS A 559 -10.38 0.79 32.88
N SER A 560 -11.37 1.68 32.68
CA SER A 560 -12.49 1.88 33.62
C SER A 560 -13.54 0.77 33.61
N LEU A 561 -13.52 -0.11 32.61
CA LEU A 561 -14.47 -1.19 32.50
C LEU A 561 -14.18 -2.28 33.56
N PRO A 562 -15.20 -2.77 34.28
CA PRO A 562 -14.98 -3.65 35.44
C PRO A 562 -14.30 -4.97 35.13
N TYR A 563 -14.31 -5.38 33.89
CA TYR A 563 -13.72 -6.62 33.40
C TYR A 563 -12.31 -6.41 32.78
N VAL A 564 -11.73 -5.22 32.86
CA VAL A 564 -10.35 -4.96 32.38
C VAL A 564 -9.37 -4.91 33.54
N SER A 565 -8.41 -5.83 33.56
CA SER A 565 -7.41 -5.94 34.63
C SER A 565 -6.23 -5.01 34.41
N LYS A 566 -5.50 -5.21 33.30
CA LYS A 566 -4.28 -4.49 32.91
C LYS A 566 -4.39 -3.99 31.48
N LEU A 567 -3.61 -2.97 31.12
CA LEU A 567 -3.66 -2.35 29.79
C LEU A 567 -2.28 -2.18 29.20
N ALA A 568 -2.08 -2.69 27.97
CA ALA A 568 -0.90 -2.39 27.16
C ALA A 568 -1.22 -1.30 26.12
N CYS A 569 -0.18 -0.55 25.71
CA CYS A 569 -0.19 0.33 24.55
C CYS A 569 0.72 -0.28 23.47
N ALA A 570 0.21 -0.47 22.23
CA ALA A 570 0.98 -1.07 21.15
C ALA A 570 0.74 -0.33 19.82
N GLY A 571 1.83 0.01 19.10
CA GLY A 571 1.72 0.67 17.82
C GLY A 571 2.98 0.61 16.96
N ALA A 572 2.82 0.95 15.67
CA ALA A 572 3.90 0.96 14.70
C ALA A 572 3.99 2.30 13.97
N SER A 573 5.21 2.65 13.48
CA SER A 573 5.43 3.86 12.69
C SER A 573 5.10 5.11 13.53
N TYR A 574 4.21 5.97 13.07
CA TYR A 574 3.66 7.03 13.91
C TYR A 574 3.01 6.46 15.21
N GLY A 575 2.45 5.25 15.17
CA GLY A 575 1.99 4.56 16.39
C GLY A 575 3.13 4.19 17.33
N GLY A 576 4.30 3.87 16.81
CA GLY A 576 5.52 3.69 17.60
C GLY A 576 6.02 5.00 18.23
N TYR A 577 5.94 6.13 17.48
CA TYR A 577 6.13 7.48 18.05
C TYR A 577 5.13 7.73 19.19
N SER A 578 3.85 7.40 18.97
CA SER A 578 2.80 7.58 19.97
C SER A 578 3.08 6.77 21.24
N ALA A 579 3.55 5.52 21.09
CA ALA A 579 3.93 4.68 22.21
C ALA A 579 5.09 5.32 23.02
N TYR A 580 6.11 5.84 22.36
CA TYR A 580 7.22 6.54 23.02
C TYR A 580 6.79 7.85 23.72
N MET A 581 5.89 8.62 23.08
CA MET A 581 5.33 9.83 23.70
C MET A 581 4.49 9.49 24.93
N LEU A 582 3.57 8.53 24.78
CA LEU A 582 2.65 8.12 25.84
C LEU A 582 3.41 7.53 27.04
N GLU A 583 4.54 6.87 26.84
CA GLU A 583 5.41 6.39 27.94
C GLU A 583 5.81 7.54 28.89
N GLY A 584 6.01 8.74 28.36
CA GLY A 584 6.32 9.93 29.17
C GLY A 584 5.08 10.73 29.64
N MET A 585 3.85 10.31 29.27
CA MET A 585 2.63 11.11 29.49
C MET A 585 1.54 10.39 30.28
N HIS A 586 1.55 9.04 30.34
CA HIS A 586 0.40 8.25 30.80
C HIS A 586 0.21 8.21 32.34
N GLY A 587 1.24 8.58 33.13
CA GLY A 587 1.23 8.30 34.56
C GLY A 587 1.27 6.78 34.79
N ASP A 588 0.23 6.23 35.42
CA ASP A 588 0.13 4.78 35.70
C ASP A 588 -0.98 4.10 34.88
N LEU A 589 -1.33 4.64 33.71
CA LEU A 589 -2.45 4.11 32.90
C LEU A 589 -2.10 2.77 32.24
N TYR A 590 -0.91 2.67 31.66
CA TYR A 590 -0.47 1.46 30.94
C TYR A 590 0.50 0.65 31.77
N ASP A 591 0.40 -0.67 31.64
CA ASP A 591 1.24 -1.65 32.35
C ASP A 591 2.45 -2.10 31.50
N CYS A 592 2.42 -1.95 30.17
CA CYS A 592 3.56 -2.11 29.28
C CYS A 592 3.33 -1.47 27.89
N PHE A 593 4.45 -1.28 27.16
CA PHE A 593 4.45 -0.73 25.81
C PHE A 593 5.09 -1.67 24.79
N ILE A 594 4.62 -1.58 23.52
CA ILE A 594 5.26 -2.18 22.35
C ILE A 594 5.32 -1.10 21.26
N ALA A 595 6.54 -0.70 20.88
CA ALA A 595 6.79 0.28 19.83
C ALA A 595 7.54 -0.38 18.67
N HIS A 596 6.89 -0.48 17.51
CA HIS A 596 7.49 -1.03 16.29
C HIS A 596 7.82 0.12 15.34
N ALA A 597 9.06 0.17 14.83
CA ALA A 597 9.51 1.17 13.85
C ALA A 597 9.09 2.61 14.22
N GLY A 598 9.22 2.96 15.52
CA GLY A 598 8.73 4.23 16.06
C GLY A 598 9.76 5.35 15.94
N ILE A 599 9.28 6.58 15.82
CA ILE A 599 10.10 7.79 15.82
C ILE A 599 10.41 8.18 17.26
N PHE A 600 11.68 8.16 17.65
CA PHE A 600 12.14 8.56 18.97
C PHE A 600 12.67 10.01 19.00
N ASP A 601 13.49 10.36 18.01
CA ASP A 601 14.00 11.71 17.84
C ASP A 601 13.63 12.26 16.45
N PRO A 602 12.56 13.08 16.36
CA PRO A 602 12.13 13.72 15.13
C PRO A 602 13.18 14.62 14.45
N ARG A 603 14.16 15.18 15.19
CA ARG A 603 15.22 16.00 14.59
C ARG A 603 16.15 15.14 13.72
N GLN A 604 16.54 13.98 14.23
CA GLN A 604 17.33 13.01 13.47
C GLN A 604 16.53 12.50 12.28
N LEU A 605 15.25 12.13 12.49
CA LEU A 605 14.38 11.63 11.44
C LEU A 605 14.31 12.58 10.24
N TYR A 606 14.13 13.88 10.47
CA TYR A 606 13.99 14.88 9.41
C TYR A 606 15.10 14.82 8.36
N PHE A 607 16.33 14.51 8.78
CA PHE A 607 17.51 14.44 7.88
C PHE A 607 17.86 13.03 7.41
N THR A 608 17.13 12.01 7.85
CA THR A 608 17.49 10.61 7.56
C THR A 608 16.36 9.79 6.94
N THR A 609 15.12 10.31 6.97
CA THR A 609 13.98 9.67 6.31
C THR A 609 14.08 9.77 4.79
N GLU A 610 13.58 8.77 4.09
CA GLU A 610 13.44 8.81 2.64
C GLU A 610 12.26 9.69 2.17
N GLU A 611 11.29 10.01 3.05
CA GLU A 611 10.12 10.86 2.77
C GLU A 611 10.27 12.27 3.35
N MET A 612 11.25 13.02 2.86
CA MET A 612 11.55 14.37 3.39
C MET A 612 10.39 15.35 3.24
N TRP A 613 9.61 15.26 2.16
CA TRP A 613 8.41 16.08 1.93
C TRP A 613 7.38 15.93 3.05
N PHE A 614 7.14 14.71 3.51
CA PHE A 614 6.18 14.41 4.56
C PHE A 614 6.56 15.09 5.89
N ALA A 615 7.80 14.86 6.34
CA ALA A 615 8.30 15.47 7.57
C ALA A 615 8.29 17.01 7.49
N ASN A 616 8.64 17.59 6.34
CA ASN A 616 8.62 19.03 6.15
C ASN A 616 7.20 19.61 6.25
N TRP A 617 6.23 18.99 5.55
CA TRP A 617 4.87 19.49 5.51
C TRP A 617 4.15 19.26 6.83
N ASP A 618 4.17 18.03 7.33
CA ASP A 618 3.35 17.63 8.46
C ASP A 618 3.82 18.26 9.79
N ASN A 619 5.12 18.44 9.99
CA ASN A 619 5.65 19.14 11.16
C ASN A 619 5.40 20.67 11.10
N GLY A 620 5.37 21.26 9.90
CA GLY A 620 5.09 22.66 9.68
C GLY A 620 3.60 23.01 9.76
N GLY A 621 2.77 22.21 9.15
CA GLY A 621 1.31 22.27 9.20
C GLY A 621 0.65 23.50 8.53
N LEU A 622 1.41 24.44 7.99
CA LEU A 622 0.89 25.67 7.39
C LEU A 622 1.47 25.89 5.99
N ARG A 623 0.59 26.13 5.02
CA ARG A 623 0.98 26.31 3.61
C ARG A 623 1.90 27.49 3.37
N GLU A 624 1.70 28.61 4.07
CA GLU A 624 2.52 29.82 3.94
C GLU A 624 3.99 29.64 4.35
N TYR A 625 4.28 28.57 5.10
CA TYR A 625 5.63 28.19 5.49
C TYR A 625 6.19 27.03 4.64
N SER A 626 5.41 26.45 3.73
CA SER A 626 5.85 25.38 2.86
C SER A 626 6.77 25.91 1.76
N TYR A 627 7.75 25.10 1.37
CA TYR A 627 8.64 25.44 0.26
C TYR A 627 7.86 25.57 -1.05
N THR A 628 8.07 26.67 -1.73
CA THR A 628 7.65 26.85 -3.12
C THR A 628 8.90 27.20 -3.94
N PRO A 629 9.26 26.44 -4.98
CA PRO A 629 10.42 26.71 -5.80
C PRO A 629 10.46 28.16 -6.29
N GLY A 630 11.60 28.83 -6.07
CA GLY A 630 11.80 30.24 -6.48
C GLY A 630 11.18 31.29 -5.56
N GLN A 631 10.46 30.91 -4.51
CA GLN A 631 9.99 31.84 -3.49
C GLN A 631 10.94 31.84 -2.27
N GLN A 632 11.27 33.02 -1.79
CA GLN A 632 11.85 33.18 -0.47
C GLN A 632 10.72 32.98 0.56
N GLY A 633 10.95 32.15 1.58
CA GLY A 633 9.99 32.00 2.66
C GLY A 633 9.87 33.27 3.50
N PRO A 634 9.08 33.23 4.61
CA PRO A 634 8.83 34.39 5.46
C PRO A 634 10.13 35.03 5.94
N ALA A 635 10.23 36.36 5.82
CA ALA A 635 11.38 37.08 6.29
C ALA A 635 11.62 36.83 7.79
N GLY A 636 12.78 36.27 8.14
CA GLY A 636 13.16 36.04 9.52
C GLY A 636 13.31 34.61 9.96
N ASP A 637 13.07 33.60 9.13
CA ASP A 637 13.30 32.18 9.48
C ASP A 637 14.78 31.86 9.76
N GLY A 638 15.70 32.66 9.20
CA GLY A 638 17.11 32.68 9.55
C GLY A 638 17.95 31.49 9.06
N ILE A 639 17.35 30.44 8.49
CA ILE A 639 18.08 29.27 8.04
C ILE A 639 17.63 28.86 6.65
N HIS A 640 18.58 28.93 5.74
CA HIS A 640 18.43 28.54 4.35
C HIS A 640 19.18 27.23 4.10
N PHE A 641 18.46 26.10 3.96
CA PHE A 641 19.02 24.90 3.37
C PHE A 641 18.92 25.03 1.85
N GLY A 642 19.99 25.46 1.20
CA GLY A 642 20.00 25.58 -0.25
C GLY A 642 18.91 26.49 -0.84
N GLY A 643 18.50 27.56 -0.13
CA GLY A 643 17.37 28.40 -0.51
C GLY A 643 15.99 27.87 -0.14
N MET A 644 15.93 26.81 0.65
CA MET A 644 14.69 26.20 1.12
C MET A 644 14.40 26.63 2.54
N GLN A 645 13.28 27.27 2.72
CA GLN A 645 12.70 27.50 4.02
C GLN A 645 11.67 26.41 4.29
N GLN A 646 12.16 25.38 4.93
CA GLN A 646 11.33 24.23 5.23
C GLN A 646 10.53 24.50 6.48
N ALA A 647 9.24 24.66 6.31
CA ALA A 647 8.32 24.97 7.39
C ALA A 647 8.40 23.98 8.55
N GLY A 648 8.58 22.70 8.24
CA GLY A 648 8.71 21.61 9.20
C GLY A 648 10.13 21.29 9.66
N SER A 649 11.13 22.06 9.24
CA SER A 649 12.54 21.85 9.62
C SER A 649 12.75 22.04 11.13
N PRO A 650 13.68 21.29 11.75
CA PRO A 650 14.10 21.51 13.15
C PRO A 650 14.67 22.92 13.41
N TYR A 651 15.06 23.63 12.37
CA TYR A 651 15.61 24.99 12.44
C TYR A 651 14.60 26.07 12.06
N SER A 652 13.39 25.68 11.65
CA SER A 652 12.33 26.61 11.33
C SER A 652 11.86 27.39 12.56
N LYS A 653 11.47 28.65 12.36
CA LYS A 653 10.81 29.46 13.37
C LYS A 653 9.29 29.33 13.35
N ASN A 654 8.75 28.48 12.50
CA ASN A 654 7.34 28.17 12.47
C ASN A 654 6.89 27.68 13.87
N PRO A 655 5.89 28.30 14.50
CA PRO A 655 5.46 27.92 15.85
C PRO A 655 5.11 26.44 16.00
N LYS A 656 4.54 25.80 14.97
CA LYS A 656 4.21 24.37 14.99
C LYS A 656 5.46 23.51 14.99
N ALA A 657 6.43 23.82 14.14
CA ALA A 657 7.72 23.10 14.09
C ALA A 657 8.48 23.30 15.43
N VAL A 658 8.55 24.52 15.94
CA VAL A 658 9.16 24.82 17.26
C VAL A 658 8.51 24.00 18.35
N ARG A 659 7.17 23.95 18.40
CA ARG A 659 6.42 23.15 19.37
C ARG A 659 6.73 21.65 19.22
N HIS A 660 6.74 21.14 18.00
CA HIS A 660 7.02 19.73 17.71
C HIS A 660 8.41 19.31 18.24
N TYR A 661 9.45 20.08 17.89
CA TYR A 661 10.83 19.79 18.28
C TYR A 661 11.19 20.19 19.72
N SER A 662 10.28 20.84 20.45
CA SER A 662 10.40 21.10 21.90
C SER A 662 9.61 20.11 22.76
N ASN A 663 8.94 19.14 22.16
CA ASN A 663 8.11 18.14 22.85
C ASN A 663 8.26 16.77 22.16
N MET A 664 9.47 16.26 22.08
CA MET A 664 9.77 14.98 21.42
C MET A 664 9.75 13.82 22.43
N PRO A 665 9.58 12.56 21.97
CA PRO A 665 9.73 11.39 22.85
C PRO A 665 11.07 11.35 23.58
N SER A 666 12.16 11.73 22.92
CA SER A 666 13.50 11.80 23.50
C SER A 666 13.61 12.79 24.65
N ASP A 667 12.83 13.88 24.67
CA ASP A 667 12.75 14.84 25.77
C ASP A 667 11.96 14.31 26.98
N MET A 668 11.14 13.27 26.78
CA MET A 668 10.27 12.69 27.82
C MET A 668 10.89 11.50 28.57
N VAL A 669 12.07 11.05 28.19
CA VAL A 669 12.73 9.84 28.73
C VAL A 669 12.87 9.86 30.25
N THR A 670 13.10 11.02 30.86
CA THR A 670 13.22 11.15 32.34
C THR A 670 11.92 10.82 33.09
N LYS A 671 10.79 10.72 32.36
CA LYS A 671 9.48 10.33 32.91
C LYS A 671 9.15 8.85 32.62
N TRP A 672 9.97 8.17 31.83
CA TRP A 672 9.74 6.77 31.45
C TRP A 672 9.99 5.85 32.65
N HIS A 673 9.05 4.94 32.91
CA HIS A 673 9.11 4.00 34.01
C HIS A 673 8.43 2.66 33.73
N THR A 674 7.73 2.55 32.60
CA THR A 674 6.90 1.39 32.23
C THR A 674 7.65 0.48 31.25
N PRO A 675 7.56 -0.86 31.39
CA PRO A 675 8.27 -1.80 30.51
C PRO A 675 7.97 -1.60 29.02
N ILE A 676 9.02 -1.56 28.18
CA ILE A 676 8.86 -1.29 26.75
C ILE A 676 9.61 -2.32 25.86
N LEU A 677 8.93 -2.81 24.81
CA LEU A 677 9.51 -3.59 23.72
C LEU A 677 9.68 -2.71 22.49
N CYS A 678 10.94 -2.52 22.06
CA CYS A 678 11.28 -1.79 20.84
C CYS A 678 11.60 -2.79 19.72
N ILE A 679 10.89 -2.69 18.58
CA ILE A 679 11.06 -3.59 17.42
C ILE A 679 11.41 -2.77 16.20
N HIS A 680 12.38 -3.22 15.35
CA HIS A 680 12.74 -2.51 14.12
C HIS A 680 13.36 -3.42 13.05
N GLY A 681 13.15 -3.09 11.77
CA GLY A 681 13.87 -3.67 10.64
C GLY A 681 15.06 -2.80 10.24
N MET A 682 16.23 -3.39 9.94
CA MET A 682 17.44 -2.59 9.62
C MET A 682 17.43 -1.99 8.22
N LYS A 683 16.53 -2.44 7.35
CA LYS A 683 16.32 -1.86 6.01
C LYS A 683 15.20 -0.82 5.98
N ASP A 684 14.76 -0.35 7.12
CA ASP A 684 13.76 0.71 7.23
C ASP A 684 14.42 2.07 6.94
N TYR A 685 14.14 2.63 5.77
CA TYR A 685 14.60 3.96 5.39
C TYR A 685 13.52 5.04 5.56
N ARG A 686 12.28 4.61 5.83
CA ARG A 686 11.17 5.48 6.24
C ARG A 686 11.41 6.04 7.64
N ILE A 687 11.62 5.15 8.60
CA ILE A 687 12.04 5.46 9.96
C ILE A 687 13.28 4.65 10.25
N PRO A 688 14.49 5.23 10.13
CA PRO A 688 15.73 4.49 10.30
C PRO A 688 15.82 3.78 11.65
N TYR A 689 16.33 2.56 11.65
CA TYR A 689 16.30 1.63 12.81
C TYR A 689 17.05 2.15 14.04
N GLU A 690 17.93 3.13 13.86
CA GLU A 690 18.62 3.84 14.94
C GLU A 690 17.63 4.52 15.90
N GLN A 691 16.43 4.88 15.43
CA GLN A 691 15.36 5.44 16.25
C GLN A 691 14.92 4.42 17.33
N GLY A 692 14.70 3.17 16.96
CA GLY A 692 14.36 2.10 17.90
C GLY A 692 15.51 1.73 18.83
N MET A 693 16.75 1.77 18.34
CA MET A 693 17.95 1.55 19.16
C MET A 693 18.13 2.66 20.19
N ALA A 694 17.95 3.91 19.79
CA ALA A 694 18.07 5.07 20.69
C ALA A 694 17.02 5.01 21.79
N ALA A 695 15.76 4.70 21.46
CA ALA A 695 14.69 4.53 22.44
C ALA A 695 14.99 3.42 23.45
N PHE A 696 15.45 2.25 22.98
CA PHE A 696 15.86 1.15 23.84
C PHE A 696 17.02 1.54 24.78
N ASN A 697 18.07 2.15 24.24
CA ASN A 697 19.23 2.58 25.03
C ASN A 697 18.81 3.60 26.10
N ALA A 698 17.98 4.58 25.73
CA ALA A 698 17.47 5.58 26.66
C ALA A 698 16.64 4.94 27.80
N ALA A 699 15.73 4.02 27.47
CA ALA A 699 14.97 3.26 28.46
C ALA A 699 15.89 2.49 29.42
N LYS A 700 16.90 1.79 28.88
CA LYS A 700 17.87 1.04 29.72
C LYS A 700 18.70 1.94 30.63
N MET A 701 19.14 3.09 30.13
CA MET A 701 19.89 4.09 30.93
C MET A 701 19.02 4.69 32.04
N GLN A 702 17.73 4.83 31.79
CA GLN A 702 16.76 5.29 32.78
C GLN A 702 16.40 4.20 33.82
N GLY A 703 16.84 2.96 33.63
CA GLY A 703 16.51 1.83 34.51
C GLY A 703 15.19 1.15 34.18
N VAL A 704 14.52 1.54 33.10
CA VAL A 704 13.26 0.95 32.62
C VAL A 704 13.49 -0.47 32.09
N PRO A 705 12.67 -1.47 32.45
CA PRO A 705 12.70 -2.78 31.83
C PRO A 705 12.43 -2.67 30.32
N ALA A 706 13.42 -2.94 29.48
CA ALA A 706 13.29 -2.81 28.04
C ALA A 706 13.89 -4.00 27.30
N LYS A 707 13.32 -4.31 26.13
CA LYS A 707 13.81 -5.31 25.18
C LYS A 707 13.93 -4.69 23.80
N LEU A 708 15.01 -5.00 23.08
CA LEU A 708 15.21 -4.63 21.69
C LEU A 708 15.12 -5.88 20.81
N LEU A 709 14.32 -5.81 19.74
CA LEU A 709 14.18 -6.85 18.72
C LEU A 709 14.48 -6.25 17.34
N ILE A 710 15.60 -6.62 16.74
CA ILE A 710 16.05 -6.10 15.45
C ILE A 710 16.01 -7.20 14.40
N PHE A 711 15.48 -6.88 13.21
CA PHE A 711 15.44 -7.77 12.05
C PHE A 711 16.37 -7.26 10.94
N PRO A 712 17.59 -7.81 10.78
CA PRO A 712 18.56 -7.28 9.81
C PRO A 712 18.12 -7.34 8.35
N GLY A 713 17.24 -8.27 7.99
CA GLY A 713 16.76 -8.48 6.62
C GLY A 713 15.42 -7.85 6.29
N GLU A 714 14.79 -7.13 7.23
CA GLU A 714 13.45 -6.56 7.08
C GLU A 714 13.50 -5.03 7.00
N ASN A 715 12.44 -4.48 6.38
CA ASN A 715 12.19 -3.05 6.23
C ASN A 715 11.27 -2.50 7.34
N HIS A 716 10.47 -1.49 7.01
CA HIS A 716 9.44 -0.92 7.90
C HIS A 716 8.36 -1.96 8.29
N TRP A 717 8.23 -3.03 7.53
CA TRP A 717 7.34 -4.16 7.76
C TRP A 717 8.12 -5.45 7.92
N ILE A 718 7.68 -6.33 8.81
CA ILE A 718 8.28 -7.66 8.98
C ILE A 718 7.48 -8.65 8.13
N LEU A 719 8.02 -9.05 6.99
CA LEU A 719 7.27 -9.75 5.93
C LEU A 719 7.73 -11.19 5.66
N GLN A 720 9.00 -11.51 5.91
CA GLN A 720 9.48 -12.88 5.74
C GLN A 720 8.79 -13.83 6.73
N PRO A 721 8.31 -15.01 6.31
CA PRO A 721 7.45 -15.86 7.12
C PRO A 721 7.99 -16.19 8.52
N GLN A 722 9.25 -16.60 8.62
CA GLN A 722 9.86 -16.93 9.92
C GLN A 722 10.08 -15.69 10.79
N ASN A 723 10.42 -14.56 10.20
CA ASN A 723 10.55 -13.30 10.91
C ASN A 723 9.19 -12.81 11.42
N ALA A 724 8.14 -12.90 10.60
CA ALA A 724 6.78 -12.57 11.01
C ALA A 724 6.30 -13.48 12.16
N LEU A 725 6.59 -14.77 12.10
CA LEU A 725 6.30 -15.71 13.18
C LEU A 725 7.03 -15.33 14.47
N LEU A 726 8.33 -15.03 14.37
CA LEU A 726 9.13 -14.61 15.53
C LEU A 726 8.61 -13.30 16.11
N TRP A 727 8.24 -12.33 15.25
CA TRP A 727 7.63 -11.06 15.67
C TRP A 727 6.37 -11.30 16.53
N HIS A 728 5.44 -12.14 16.08
CA HIS A 728 4.23 -12.45 16.83
C HIS A 728 4.52 -13.15 18.17
N ARG A 729 5.45 -14.11 18.18
CA ARG A 729 5.83 -14.81 19.40
C ARG A 729 6.42 -13.87 20.43
N GLU A 730 7.30 -12.97 20.03
CA GLU A 730 7.93 -11.98 20.91
C GLU A 730 6.93 -10.91 21.39
N PHE A 731 6.00 -10.51 20.52
CA PHE A 731 4.89 -9.60 20.85
C PHE A 731 4.00 -10.19 21.96
N PHE A 732 3.54 -11.43 21.79
CA PHE A 732 2.70 -12.08 22.80
C PHE A 732 3.48 -12.48 24.07
N ALA A 733 4.71 -12.91 23.97
CA ALA A 733 5.55 -13.20 25.14
C ALA A 733 5.77 -11.95 26.01
N TRP A 734 5.93 -10.76 25.39
CA TRP A 734 6.03 -9.50 26.11
C TRP A 734 4.73 -9.15 26.84
N LEU A 735 3.60 -9.24 26.15
CA LEU A 735 2.26 -9.00 26.75
C LEU A 735 1.97 -9.98 27.88
N GLU A 736 2.24 -11.27 27.70
CA GLU A 736 2.03 -12.29 28.71
C GLU A 736 2.83 -12.00 29.98
N ARG A 737 4.11 -11.66 29.82
CA ARG A 737 5.01 -11.32 30.93
C ARG A 737 4.46 -10.18 31.80
N TRP A 738 3.88 -9.14 31.24
CA TRP A 738 3.53 -7.93 31.96
C TRP A 738 2.03 -7.81 32.28
N LEU A 739 1.17 -8.47 31.50
CA LEU A 739 -0.27 -8.36 31.69
C LEU A 739 -0.90 -9.58 32.38
N LYS A 740 -0.32 -10.77 32.23
CA LYS A 740 -0.91 -12.02 32.76
C LYS A 740 -0.17 -12.59 33.97
N ASN A 741 1.04 -12.14 34.24
CA ASN A 741 1.87 -12.60 35.37
C ASN A 741 1.94 -11.57 36.49
#